data_8b42165cc74075981e5db1acea497037
#
_entry.id   8b42165cc74075981e5db1acea497037
#
_cell.length_a   1.000
_cell.length_b   1.000
_cell.length_c   1.000
_cell.angle_alpha   90.00
_cell.angle_beta   90.00
_cell.angle_gamma   90.00
#
_symmetry.space_group_name_H-M   'P 1'
#
loop_
_entity.id
_entity.type
_entity.pdbx_description
1 polymer ?
#
loop_
_entity_poly.entity_id
_entity_poly.type
_entity_poly.pdbx_seq_one_letter_code
_entity_poly.pdbx_strand_id
1 'polypeptide(L)'
;MARKTPLNRIRNIGIAAHIDAGKTTTSERILFYTGVSHKIGEVHDGAATMDWMEQEKERGITITSAATTCFWKDHQINLIDTPGHVDFTIEVERSMRVLDGAVSVFCSVGGVQPQSETVWRQANKYGVPRIVFVNKMDRIGANFYNVENQIKLRLKANPVPINIPIGAEDTFIGVIDLVQMKAIVWNNETMGAKYDVEEIPSDLLEKAKQYREKLVEAVAEQDEALMEKYLGGEELNIEEIKKGIKTGCLNMSLVPMLCGSSFKNKGVQTLLDAVIDYLPAPTEVVDIKGIDPKTEEEIFVKSSDDGEFAGLAFKIMTDPFVGQLTFVRVYRGKLESGSYVYNSTKDKKERVGRLLKMHSNKREDIKEVYAGEICAFVGLKDTLTGDTLCDEKNAVVLERMEFPEPVIHIAVEPKTKADQEKMGVALGKLAEEDPSFRVMTQEETGQTLIGGMGELHLEIIVDRLKREFKVEAEIGQPQVAFRETIRSSVSKEHKYAKQSGGRGQYGHVFIKLEPKEPGSGYEFVNEISGGVIPKEYIPAVDKGIQEAMQNGVLAGYPVVDFKVTLYDGSYHDVDSSEMAFKIAGSMAFKEASRAANPVLLEPMMKVEVEVPEEYMGDVIGDLNRRRGQINSMDDRLGLKIVNAFVPLVEMFGYSTDLRSATQGRGTYSMEFDHYGEVPSNIAKEIVEKRKG
;
A
#
# COMPACT_ATOMS: atom_id res chain seq x y z
N MET A 1 10.67 -7.98 33.53
CA MET A 1 12.08 -7.51 33.46
C MET A 1 12.05 -6.14 32.78
N ALA A 2 13.03 -5.26 33.02
CA ALA A 2 13.11 -4.01 32.25
C ALA A 2 13.40 -4.32 30.77
N ARG A 3 12.81 -3.56 29.85
CA ARG A 3 13.07 -3.70 28.42
C ARG A 3 14.57 -3.61 28.11
N LYS A 4 15.04 -4.36 27.10
CA LYS A 4 16.47 -4.40 26.72
C LYS A 4 16.93 -3.11 26.04
N THR A 5 16.10 -2.53 25.20
CA THR A 5 16.41 -1.31 24.41
C THR A 5 15.43 -0.20 24.80
N PRO A 6 15.87 0.98 25.23
CA PRO A 6 15.01 2.12 25.54
C PRO A 6 14.15 2.51 24.33
N LEU A 7 12.92 3.00 24.58
CA LEU A 7 11.95 3.34 23.52
C LEU A 7 12.48 4.38 22.52
N ASN A 8 13.25 5.37 22.98
CA ASN A 8 13.89 6.38 22.15
C ASN A 8 15.02 5.85 21.25
N ARG A 9 15.49 4.61 21.48
CA ARG A 9 16.49 3.92 20.65
C ARG A 9 15.89 2.86 19.73
N ILE A 10 14.59 2.84 19.57
CA ILE A 10 13.92 1.98 18.58
C ILE A 10 13.70 2.77 17.30
N ARG A 11 13.84 2.09 16.16
CA ARG A 11 13.49 2.57 14.83
C ARG A 11 12.65 1.53 14.13
N ASN A 12 11.41 1.88 13.77
CA ASN A 12 10.55 1.02 12.98
C ASN A 12 10.53 1.57 11.57
N ILE A 13 11.27 0.94 10.69
CA ILE A 13 11.50 1.44 9.35
C ILE A 13 11.06 0.46 8.27
N GLY A 14 10.55 1.01 7.17
CA GLY A 14 10.30 0.28 5.94
C GLY A 14 11.33 0.60 4.87
N ILE A 15 11.68 -0.40 4.06
CA ILE A 15 12.40 -0.14 2.83
C ILE A 15 11.41 -0.21 1.67
N ALA A 16 11.29 0.90 0.97
CA ALA A 16 10.38 1.08 -0.15
C ALA A 16 11.17 1.41 -1.42
N ALA A 17 10.80 0.80 -2.53
CA ALA A 17 11.48 1.00 -3.81
C ALA A 17 10.59 0.54 -4.96
N HIS A 18 10.88 1.03 -6.18
CA HIS A 18 10.36 0.38 -7.38
C HIS A 18 11.09 -0.94 -7.66
N ILE A 19 10.54 -1.74 -8.57
CA ILE A 19 11.13 -3.00 -9.01
C ILE A 19 12.56 -2.74 -9.50
N ASP A 20 13.48 -3.62 -9.17
CA ASP A 20 14.89 -3.53 -9.56
C ASP A 20 15.68 -2.30 -9.05
N ALA A 21 15.17 -1.50 -8.11
CA ALA A 21 15.99 -0.45 -7.49
C ALA A 21 17.08 -1.01 -6.55
N GLY A 22 16.99 -2.30 -6.22
CA GLY A 22 17.91 -2.99 -5.31
C GLY A 22 17.43 -2.97 -3.86
N LYS A 23 16.13 -2.98 -3.63
CA LYS A 23 15.49 -3.02 -2.32
C LYS A 23 15.98 -4.21 -1.49
N THR A 24 15.73 -5.45 -1.95
CA THR A 24 16.12 -6.68 -1.26
C THR A 24 17.62 -6.75 -1.04
N THR A 25 18.43 -6.32 -2.04
CA THR A 25 19.90 -6.24 -1.88
C THR A 25 20.27 -5.28 -0.75
N THR A 26 19.59 -4.13 -0.63
CA THR A 26 19.86 -3.17 0.46
C THR A 26 19.47 -3.76 1.82
N SER A 27 18.31 -4.42 1.92
CA SER A 27 17.84 -5.11 3.11
C SER A 27 18.83 -6.19 3.55
N GLU A 28 19.30 -7.04 2.63
CA GLU A 28 20.29 -8.08 2.91
C GLU A 28 21.64 -7.50 3.40
N ARG A 29 22.08 -6.36 2.86
CA ARG A 29 23.32 -5.70 3.33
C ARG A 29 23.14 -5.09 4.73
N ILE A 30 21.96 -4.55 5.04
CA ILE A 30 21.62 -4.10 6.40
C ILE A 30 21.72 -5.30 7.36
N LEU A 31 21.11 -6.44 7.04
CA LEU A 31 21.16 -7.64 7.88
C LEU A 31 22.58 -8.18 8.05
N PHE A 32 23.40 -8.11 7.01
CA PHE A 32 24.79 -8.52 7.06
C PHE A 32 25.62 -7.63 8.00
N TYR A 33 25.56 -6.30 7.84
CA TYR A 33 26.34 -5.38 8.67
C TYR A 33 25.87 -5.31 10.12
N THR A 34 24.61 -5.62 10.37
CA THR A 34 24.07 -5.73 11.74
C THR A 34 24.29 -7.10 12.38
N GLY A 35 24.94 -8.05 11.67
CA GLY A 35 25.29 -9.37 12.19
C GLY A 35 24.14 -10.36 12.30
N VAL A 36 22.97 -10.05 11.73
CA VAL A 36 21.81 -10.98 11.68
C VAL A 36 22.06 -12.09 10.67
N SER A 37 22.65 -11.77 9.52
CA SER A 37 23.11 -12.74 8.52
C SER A 37 24.63 -12.87 8.54
N HIS A 38 25.12 -14.12 8.50
CA HIS A 38 26.56 -14.41 8.41
C HIS A 38 27.07 -14.52 6.97
N LYS A 39 26.17 -14.55 6.00
CA LYS A 39 26.46 -14.60 4.56
C LYS A 39 25.72 -13.48 3.87
N ILE A 40 26.35 -12.91 2.86
CA ILE A 40 25.72 -11.98 1.95
C ILE A 40 24.75 -12.80 1.08
N GLY A 41 23.44 -12.62 1.26
CA GLY A 41 22.42 -13.20 0.39
C GLY A 41 22.38 -12.46 -0.94
N GLU A 42 22.61 -13.18 -2.05
CA GLU A 42 22.41 -12.63 -3.39
C GLU A 42 21.03 -13.01 -3.91
N VAL A 43 20.30 -12.01 -4.38
CA VAL A 43 18.92 -12.19 -4.90
C VAL A 43 18.92 -13.12 -6.11
N HIS A 44 19.90 -12.96 -7.00
CA HIS A 44 20.03 -13.78 -8.22
C HIS A 44 20.32 -15.26 -7.94
N ASP A 45 20.89 -15.57 -6.79
CA ASP A 45 21.18 -16.96 -6.38
C ASP A 45 20.05 -17.57 -5.54
N GLY A 46 18.93 -16.85 -5.33
CA GLY A 46 17.83 -17.26 -4.48
C GLY A 46 18.20 -17.42 -3.00
N ALA A 47 19.31 -16.78 -2.58
CA ALA A 47 19.89 -16.90 -1.23
C ALA A 47 19.47 -15.77 -0.30
N ALA A 48 18.58 -14.85 -0.75
CA ALA A 48 18.10 -13.73 0.04
C ALA A 48 17.30 -14.22 1.25
N THR A 49 17.63 -13.71 2.43
CA THR A 49 17.01 -14.10 3.70
C THR A 49 15.63 -13.50 3.87
N MET A 50 15.40 -12.30 3.32
CA MET A 50 14.12 -11.58 3.40
C MET A 50 13.09 -12.15 2.44
N ASP A 51 13.48 -12.67 1.27
CA ASP A 51 12.61 -13.37 0.34
C ASP A 51 12.45 -14.82 0.78
N TRP A 52 11.47 -15.10 1.63
CA TRP A 52 11.29 -16.42 2.23
C TRP A 52 10.39 -17.36 1.42
N MET A 53 9.51 -16.82 0.57
CA MET A 53 8.66 -17.62 -0.31
C MET A 53 9.45 -18.15 -1.52
N GLU A 54 9.10 -19.35 -1.97
CA GLU A 54 9.70 -19.92 -3.19
C GLU A 54 9.44 -19.04 -4.41
N GLN A 55 8.23 -18.48 -4.53
CA GLN A 55 7.84 -17.59 -5.62
C GLN A 55 8.66 -16.28 -5.63
N GLU A 56 8.99 -15.73 -4.48
CA GLU A 56 9.85 -14.55 -4.37
C GLU A 56 11.24 -14.85 -4.92
N LYS A 57 11.81 -15.99 -4.56
CA LYS A 57 13.14 -16.44 -5.01
C LYS A 57 13.17 -16.76 -6.49
N GLU A 58 12.14 -17.45 -7.01
CA GLU A 58 12.03 -17.80 -8.43
C GLU A 58 11.88 -16.57 -9.33
N ARG A 59 11.14 -15.57 -8.86
CA ARG A 59 10.81 -14.36 -9.64
C ARG A 59 11.75 -13.20 -9.38
N GLY A 60 12.53 -13.25 -8.29
CA GLY A 60 13.41 -12.15 -7.86
C GLY A 60 12.66 -10.89 -7.40
N ILE A 61 11.43 -11.02 -6.93
CA ILE A 61 10.58 -9.92 -6.44
C ILE A 61 10.05 -10.23 -5.05
N THR A 62 9.97 -9.23 -4.20
CA THR A 62 9.28 -9.35 -2.91
C THR A 62 7.77 -9.30 -3.12
N ILE A 63 7.06 -10.28 -2.60
CA ILE A 63 5.60 -10.43 -2.71
C ILE A 63 4.94 -10.04 -1.40
N THR A 64 5.46 -10.55 -0.28
CA THR A 64 4.93 -10.27 1.06
C THR A 64 5.93 -9.49 1.89
N SER A 65 5.45 -8.56 2.71
CA SER A 65 6.33 -7.84 3.63
C SER A 65 6.93 -8.79 4.66
N ALA A 66 8.24 -8.71 4.87
CA ALA A 66 8.96 -9.45 5.89
C ALA A 66 9.45 -8.49 6.99
N ALA A 67 9.23 -8.88 8.25
CA ALA A 67 9.68 -8.11 9.40
C ALA A 67 10.89 -8.78 10.07
N THR A 68 11.94 -8.01 10.31
CA THR A 68 13.16 -8.50 10.96
C THR A 68 13.69 -7.46 11.93
N THR A 69 14.14 -7.91 13.10
CA THR A 69 14.81 -7.03 14.07
C THR A 69 16.33 -7.17 13.97
N CYS A 70 17.01 -6.04 13.89
CA CYS A 70 18.47 -5.95 13.92
C CYS A 70 18.94 -4.84 14.85
N PHE A 71 20.25 -4.75 15.09
CA PHE A 71 20.83 -3.79 16.03
C PHE A 71 21.99 -3.04 15.37
N TRP A 72 22.03 -1.72 15.55
CA TRP A 72 23.11 -0.86 15.07
C TRP A 72 23.41 0.24 16.09
N LYS A 73 24.69 0.35 16.54
CA LYS A 73 25.14 1.38 17.50
C LYS A 73 24.15 1.60 18.66
N ASP A 74 23.86 0.55 19.43
CA ASP A 74 22.91 0.56 20.56
C ASP A 74 21.46 0.88 20.22
N HIS A 75 21.08 0.93 18.97
CA HIS A 75 19.70 1.07 18.52
C HIS A 75 19.15 -0.27 18.03
N GLN A 76 17.88 -0.49 18.34
CA GLN A 76 17.10 -1.58 17.77
C GLN A 76 16.37 -1.06 16.52
N ILE A 77 16.59 -1.72 15.40
CA ILE A 77 15.92 -1.40 14.13
C ILE A 77 14.99 -2.58 13.82
N ASN A 78 13.69 -2.30 13.78
CA ASN A 78 12.70 -3.22 13.24
C ASN A 78 12.51 -2.85 11.77
N LEU A 79 13.04 -3.70 10.91
CA LEU A 79 13.05 -3.52 9.47
C LEU A 79 11.87 -4.26 8.86
N ILE A 80 11.03 -3.57 8.09
CA ILE A 80 9.99 -4.16 7.26
C ILE A 80 10.38 -3.98 5.79
N ASP A 81 10.62 -5.10 5.11
CA ASP A 81 10.83 -5.09 3.67
C ASP A 81 9.49 -5.14 2.94
N THR A 82 9.17 -4.11 2.14
CA THR A 82 7.86 -3.97 1.49
C THR A 82 7.94 -4.40 0.02
N PRO A 83 6.88 -4.97 -0.58
CA PRO A 83 6.84 -5.23 -2.01
C PRO A 83 7.07 -3.97 -2.84
N GLY A 84 7.66 -4.14 -4.03
CA GLY A 84 7.84 -3.06 -4.99
C GLY A 84 6.83 -3.06 -6.13
N HIS A 85 6.00 -4.11 -6.27
CA HIS A 85 5.06 -4.29 -7.36
C HIS A 85 3.68 -3.71 -7.04
N VAL A 86 3.05 -3.07 -8.02
CA VAL A 86 1.73 -2.42 -7.84
C VAL A 86 0.61 -3.36 -7.44
N ASP A 87 0.67 -4.63 -7.86
CA ASP A 87 -0.33 -5.64 -7.48
C ASP A 87 -0.33 -5.94 -5.96
N PHE A 88 0.75 -5.56 -5.25
CA PHE A 88 0.92 -5.73 -3.80
C PHE A 88 0.88 -4.41 -3.04
N THR A 89 0.25 -3.39 -3.60
CA THR A 89 0.13 -2.05 -2.99
C THR A 89 -0.43 -2.10 -1.57
N ILE A 90 -1.34 -3.05 -1.30
CA ILE A 90 -1.91 -3.26 0.03
C ILE A 90 -0.87 -3.67 1.07
N GLU A 91 0.11 -4.50 0.70
CA GLU A 91 1.22 -4.88 1.59
C GLU A 91 2.06 -3.66 1.96
N VAL A 92 2.27 -2.76 0.99
CA VAL A 92 2.98 -1.49 1.21
C VAL A 92 2.16 -0.60 2.16
N GLU A 93 0.86 -0.46 1.92
CA GLU A 93 -0.03 0.39 2.72
C GLU A 93 -0.14 -0.11 4.17
N ARG A 94 -0.30 -1.43 4.37
CA ARG A 94 -0.28 -2.04 5.71
C ARG A 94 1.03 -1.77 6.45
N SER A 95 2.13 -1.86 5.74
CA SER A 95 3.45 -1.59 6.30
C SER A 95 3.61 -0.11 6.66
N MET A 96 3.25 0.80 5.76
CA MET A 96 3.35 2.26 6.00
C MET A 96 2.55 2.71 7.22
N ARG A 97 1.42 2.05 7.51
CA ARG A 97 0.57 2.37 8.67
C ARG A 97 1.25 2.12 10.02
N VAL A 98 2.21 1.21 10.08
CA VAL A 98 2.87 0.80 11.32
C VAL A 98 4.33 1.24 11.42
N LEU A 99 4.85 1.89 10.39
CA LEU A 99 6.20 2.43 10.35
C LEU A 99 6.27 3.79 11.01
N ASP A 100 7.40 4.08 11.65
CA ASP A 100 7.73 5.41 12.16
C ASP A 100 8.53 6.20 11.12
N GLY A 101 9.24 5.51 10.22
CA GLY A 101 10.01 6.12 9.14
C GLY A 101 10.25 5.16 7.97
N ALA A 102 10.73 5.67 6.86
CA ALA A 102 11.00 4.86 5.67
C ALA A 102 12.34 5.21 5.01
N VAL A 103 12.93 4.21 4.35
CA VAL A 103 14.04 4.39 3.41
C VAL A 103 13.50 4.18 2.00
N SER A 104 13.47 5.26 1.22
CA SER A 104 13.07 5.23 -0.18
C SER A 104 14.30 5.00 -1.07
N VAL A 105 14.40 3.81 -1.66
CA VAL A 105 15.53 3.43 -2.51
C VAL A 105 15.20 3.75 -3.97
N PHE A 106 16.05 4.57 -4.60
CA PHE A 106 15.96 4.93 -6.01
C PHE A 106 17.14 4.35 -6.79
N CYS A 107 16.91 3.94 -8.03
CA CYS A 107 17.99 3.57 -8.93
C CYS A 107 18.67 4.82 -9.48
N SER A 108 20.01 4.90 -9.40
CA SER A 108 20.79 6.03 -9.93
C SER A 108 20.67 6.21 -11.44
N VAL A 109 20.25 5.16 -12.16
CA VAL A 109 20.03 5.15 -13.61
C VAL A 109 18.56 5.45 -13.93
N GLY A 110 17.62 4.69 -13.34
CA GLY A 110 16.18 4.80 -13.60
C GLY A 110 15.52 6.03 -12.95
N GLY A 111 16.07 6.54 -11.85
CA GLY A 111 15.51 7.68 -11.13
C GLY A 111 14.13 7.41 -10.52
N VAL A 112 13.24 8.38 -10.65
CA VAL A 112 11.85 8.29 -10.18
C VAL A 112 11.00 7.58 -11.23
N GLN A 113 10.40 6.46 -10.85
CA GLN A 113 9.48 5.68 -11.67
C GLN A 113 8.04 5.76 -11.12
N PRO A 114 6.99 5.39 -11.88
CA PRO A 114 5.59 5.48 -11.44
C PRO A 114 5.32 4.76 -10.11
N GLN A 115 5.92 3.59 -9.93
CA GLN A 115 5.83 2.84 -8.67
C GLN A 115 6.43 3.61 -7.49
N SER A 116 7.53 4.35 -7.73
CA SER A 116 8.11 5.23 -6.72
C SER A 116 7.14 6.35 -6.32
N GLU A 117 6.41 6.92 -7.29
CA GLU A 117 5.41 7.96 -7.05
C GLU A 117 4.24 7.43 -6.21
N THR A 118 3.76 6.21 -6.51
CA THR A 118 2.68 5.57 -5.75
C THR A 118 3.08 5.33 -4.29
N VAL A 119 4.24 4.71 -4.06
CA VAL A 119 4.75 4.47 -2.71
C VAL A 119 5.00 5.79 -1.97
N TRP A 120 5.50 6.82 -2.67
CA TRP A 120 5.71 8.15 -2.11
C TRP A 120 4.40 8.80 -1.68
N ARG A 121 3.34 8.71 -2.49
CA ARG A 121 2.00 9.20 -2.12
C ARG A 121 1.43 8.48 -0.90
N GLN A 122 1.62 7.16 -0.80
CA GLN A 122 1.20 6.40 0.38
C GLN A 122 1.94 6.85 1.64
N ALA A 123 3.26 7.04 1.55
CA ALA A 123 4.04 7.57 2.67
C ALA A 123 3.59 8.98 3.07
N ASN A 124 3.18 9.84 2.12
CA ASN A 124 2.57 11.14 2.41
C ASN A 124 1.21 11.01 3.11
N LYS A 125 0.36 10.09 2.63
CA LYS A 125 -0.98 9.82 3.22
C LYS A 125 -0.86 9.49 4.71
N TYR A 126 0.14 8.70 5.09
CA TYR A 126 0.36 8.27 6.47
C TYR A 126 1.35 9.14 7.25
N GLY A 127 1.83 10.24 6.66
CA GLY A 127 2.76 11.15 7.33
C GLY A 127 4.09 10.50 7.74
N VAL A 128 4.60 9.56 6.94
CA VAL A 128 5.82 8.80 7.25
C VAL A 128 7.05 9.58 6.81
N PRO A 129 7.90 10.05 7.76
CA PRO A 129 9.19 10.66 7.46
C PRO A 129 10.11 9.68 6.72
N ARG A 130 10.95 10.20 5.82
CA ARG A 130 11.75 9.32 4.97
C ARG A 130 13.13 9.86 4.65
N ILE A 131 14.01 8.91 4.35
CA ILE A 131 15.35 9.13 3.82
C ILE A 131 15.40 8.58 2.40
N VAL A 132 16.03 9.28 1.48
CA VAL A 132 16.29 8.81 0.12
C VAL A 132 17.67 8.16 0.06
N PHE A 133 17.71 6.95 -0.50
CA PHE A 133 18.95 6.26 -0.81
C PHE A 133 19.07 5.99 -2.32
N VAL A 134 19.96 6.70 -3.00
CA VAL A 134 20.24 6.53 -4.42
C VAL A 134 21.22 5.38 -4.59
N ASN A 135 20.70 4.24 -4.98
CA ASN A 135 21.42 2.98 -5.10
C ASN A 135 21.95 2.74 -6.53
N LYS A 136 22.80 1.75 -6.69
CA LYS A 136 23.38 1.34 -7.98
C LYS A 136 24.28 2.40 -8.62
N MET A 137 25.01 3.16 -7.80
CA MET A 137 25.99 4.14 -8.29
C MET A 137 27.11 3.54 -9.13
N ASP A 138 27.28 2.22 -9.09
CA ASP A 138 28.22 1.42 -9.87
C ASP A 138 27.72 1.06 -11.29
N ARG A 139 26.47 1.37 -11.64
CA ARG A 139 25.89 1.04 -12.93
C ARG A 139 26.24 2.09 -13.98
N ILE A 140 26.39 1.65 -15.25
CA ILE A 140 26.58 2.54 -16.41
C ILE A 140 25.34 3.45 -16.53
N GLY A 141 25.56 4.76 -16.68
CA GLY A 141 24.52 5.77 -16.70
C GLY A 141 24.09 6.28 -15.31
N ALA A 142 24.78 5.87 -14.24
CA ALA A 142 24.49 6.34 -12.89
C ALA A 142 24.64 7.86 -12.74
N ASN A 143 23.58 8.54 -12.29
CA ASN A 143 23.58 10.00 -12.12
C ASN A 143 22.79 10.42 -10.88
N PHE A 144 23.48 10.65 -9.78
CA PHE A 144 22.92 11.10 -8.52
C PHE A 144 22.12 12.41 -8.64
N TYR A 145 22.69 13.39 -9.36
CA TYR A 145 22.12 14.74 -9.48
C TYR A 145 20.86 14.78 -10.33
N ASN A 146 20.77 13.89 -11.32
CA ASN A 146 19.55 13.72 -12.09
C ASN A 146 18.41 13.15 -11.22
N VAL A 147 18.72 12.20 -10.34
CA VAL A 147 17.73 11.65 -9.39
C VAL A 147 17.26 12.74 -8.41
N GLU A 148 18.16 13.55 -7.87
CA GLU A 148 17.82 14.71 -7.04
C GLU A 148 16.82 15.63 -7.75
N ASN A 149 17.11 15.98 -9.00
CA ASN A 149 16.23 16.84 -9.79
C ASN A 149 14.87 16.20 -10.08
N GLN A 150 14.83 14.91 -10.41
CA GLN A 150 13.57 14.19 -10.63
C GLN A 150 12.71 14.13 -9.36
N ILE A 151 13.30 13.94 -8.20
CA ILE A 151 12.58 13.96 -6.90
C ILE A 151 11.92 15.34 -6.69
N LYS A 152 12.65 16.43 -6.97
CA LYS A 152 12.10 17.80 -6.89
C LYS A 152 10.92 18.01 -7.84
N LEU A 153 11.08 17.60 -9.10
CA LEU A 153 10.10 17.88 -10.14
C LEU A 153 8.88 16.95 -10.09
N ARG A 154 9.09 15.64 -9.93
CA ARG A 154 8.02 14.64 -10.04
C ARG A 154 7.35 14.35 -8.70
N LEU A 155 8.11 14.30 -7.61
CA LEU A 155 7.57 14.03 -6.26
C LEU A 155 7.23 15.31 -5.49
N LYS A 156 7.60 16.48 -6.02
CA LYS A 156 7.41 17.80 -5.39
C LYS A 156 7.95 17.82 -3.96
N ALA A 157 9.06 17.13 -3.74
CA ALA A 157 9.74 17.04 -2.46
C ALA A 157 10.98 17.93 -2.44
N ASN A 158 11.54 18.17 -1.25
CA ASN A 158 12.77 18.88 -1.05
C ASN A 158 13.91 17.92 -0.65
N PRO A 159 14.54 17.19 -1.60
CA PRO A 159 15.68 16.34 -1.30
C PRO A 159 16.90 17.20 -0.94
N VAL A 160 17.48 16.92 0.21
CA VAL A 160 18.68 17.60 0.69
C VAL A 160 19.82 16.57 0.80
N PRO A 161 20.80 16.59 -0.11
CA PRO A 161 21.95 15.72 -0.03
C PRO A 161 22.72 15.90 1.27
N ILE A 162 22.92 14.82 2.02
CA ILE A 162 23.78 14.75 3.19
C ILE A 162 25.11 14.07 2.87
N ASN A 163 25.17 13.38 1.74
CA ASN A 163 26.42 13.01 1.09
C ASN A 163 26.31 13.13 -0.43
N ILE A 164 27.45 13.20 -1.11
CA ILE A 164 27.55 13.19 -2.57
C ILE A 164 28.56 12.13 -3.02
N PRO A 165 28.42 11.55 -4.23
CA PRO A 165 29.29 10.46 -4.68
C PRO A 165 30.71 10.93 -5.04
N ILE A 166 31.68 10.05 -4.77
CA ILE A 166 33.06 10.11 -5.29
C ILE A 166 33.13 9.17 -6.48
N GLY A 167 33.09 9.75 -7.69
CA GLY A 167 32.98 8.98 -8.92
C GLY A 167 31.56 8.48 -9.21
N ALA A 168 31.42 7.80 -10.33
CA ALA A 168 30.20 7.12 -10.77
C ALA A 168 30.59 5.93 -11.63
N GLU A 169 29.68 4.98 -11.82
CA GLU A 169 29.92 3.76 -12.61
C GLU A 169 31.13 2.99 -12.04
N ASP A 170 32.06 2.57 -12.90
CA ASP A 170 33.25 1.84 -12.48
C ASP A 170 34.20 2.67 -11.59
N THR A 171 34.08 3.98 -11.62
CA THR A 171 34.88 4.91 -10.80
C THR A 171 34.27 5.23 -9.46
N PHE A 172 33.08 4.68 -9.12
CA PHE A 172 32.45 4.90 -7.83
C PHE A 172 33.20 4.20 -6.71
N ILE A 173 33.93 4.97 -5.90
CA ILE A 173 34.76 4.46 -4.80
C ILE A 173 34.22 4.77 -3.42
N GLY A 174 33.42 5.84 -3.29
CA GLY A 174 32.96 6.30 -1.98
C GLY A 174 32.01 7.47 -2.05
N VAL A 175 31.86 8.14 -0.92
CA VAL A 175 31.01 9.32 -0.78
C VAL A 175 31.71 10.43 0.01
N ILE A 176 31.33 11.68 -0.20
CA ILE A 176 31.72 12.81 0.63
C ILE A 176 30.58 13.06 1.62
N ASP A 177 30.85 12.91 2.90
CA ASP A 177 29.96 13.31 3.99
C ASP A 177 29.95 14.84 4.10
N LEU A 178 28.82 15.45 3.80
CA LEU A 178 28.62 16.90 3.83
C LEU A 178 28.41 17.43 5.25
N VAL A 179 28.06 16.58 6.21
CA VAL A 179 27.91 16.97 7.62
C VAL A 179 29.28 17.11 8.29
N GLN A 180 30.20 16.19 8.00
CA GLN A 180 31.55 16.20 8.57
C GLN A 180 32.59 16.83 7.66
N MET A 181 32.29 17.04 6.38
CA MET A 181 33.22 17.47 5.33
C MET A 181 34.43 16.55 5.22
N LYS A 182 34.18 15.27 5.10
CA LYS A 182 35.19 14.21 4.93
C LYS A 182 34.78 13.26 3.81
N ALA A 183 35.78 12.65 3.18
CA ALA A 183 35.59 11.57 2.23
C ALA A 183 35.50 10.23 2.97
N ILE A 184 34.57 9.38 2.59
CA ILE A 184 34.41 8.00 3.08
C ILE A 184 34.65 7.08 1.90
N VAL A 185 35.72 6.31 1.93
CA VAL A 185 36.13 5.42 0.84
C VAL A 185 36.11 3.97 1.31
N TRP A 186 35.42 3.10 0.58
CA TRP A 186 35.31 1.68 0.94
C TRP A 186 36.41 0.84 0.29
N ASN A 187 37.03 -0.02 1.11
CA ASN A 187 38.03 -1.00 0.64
C ASN A 187 37.29 -2.22 0.05
N ASN A 188 37.58 -2.56 -1.20
CA ASN A 188 36.99 -3.71 -1.90
C ASN A 188 37.41 -5.07 -1.31
N GLU A 189 38.62 -5.16 -0.70
CA GLU A 189 39.13 -6.41 -0.14
C GLU A 189 38.35 -6.93 1.08
N THR A 190 37.64 -6.04 1.79
CA THR A 190 36.93 -6.36 3.04
C THR A 190 35.43 -6.57 2.82
N MET A 191 34.95 -6.75 1.59
CA MET A 191 33.51 -6.77 1.26
C MET A 191 32.75 -5.56 1.83
N GLY A 192 33.41 -4.40 1.85
CA GLY A 192 32.84 -3.15 2.36
C GLY A 192 32.69 -3.08 3.89
N ALA A 193 33.22 -4.06 4.66
CA ALA A 193 33.13 -4.05 6.12
C ALA A 193 33.99 -2.93 6.74
N LYS A 194 35.03 -2.49 6.06
CA LYS A 194 35.89 -1.37 6.47
C LYS A 194 35.87 -0.28 5.43
N TYR A 195 35.88 0.94 5.91
CA TYR A 195 36.05 2.15 5.11
C TYR A 195 37.06 3.06 5.79
N ASP A 196 37.73 3.88 4.98
CA ASP A 196 38.68 4.87 5.43
C ASP A 196 38.01 6.25 5.37
N VAL A 197 38.33 7.09 6.38
CA VAL A 197 37.88 8.49 6.42
C VAL A 197 39.05 9.35 6.05
N GLU A 198 38.94 10.05 4.93
CA GLU A 198 40.01 10.80 4.32
C GLU A 198 39.63 12.27 4.10
N GLU A 199 40.59 13.10 3.69
CA GLU A 199 40.32 14.44 3.22
C GLU A 199 39.60 14.39 1.85
N ILE A 200 38.76 15.40 1.60
CA ILE A 200 38.02 15.49 0.34
C ILE A 200 39.01 15.69 -0.82
N PRO A 201 38.90 14.91 -1.92
CA PRO A 201 39.70 15.11 -3.12
C PRO A 201 39.61 16.56 -3.62
N SER A 202 40.74 17.12 -4.01
CA SER A 202 40.87 18.56 -4.35
C SER A 202 39.94 18.99 -5.51
N ASP A 203 39.69 18.08 -6.46
CA ASP A 203 38.78 18.29 -7.61
C ASP A 203 37.32 18.31 -7.22
N LEU A 204 36.94 17.69 -6.09
CA LEU A 204 35.58 17.64 -5.58
C LEU A 204 35.30 18.65 -4.44
N LEU A 205 36.34 19.32 -3.92
CA LEU A 205 36.24 20.18 -2.74
C LEU A 205 35.27 21.36 -2.97
N GLU A 206 35.35 22.01 -4.10
CA GLU A 206 34.45 23.14 -4.41
C GLU A 206 33.01 22.71 -4.55
N LYS A 207 32.77 21.56 -5.15
CA LYS A 207 31.43 20.98 -5.25
C LYS A 207 30.88 20.59 -3.89
N ALA A 208 31.73 20.00 -3.05
CA ALA A 208 31.34 19.64 -1.67
C ALA A 208 30.97 20.88 -0.86
N LYS A 209 31.72 22.00 -0.98
CA LYS A 209 31.38 23.27 -0.32
C LYS A 209 30.02 23.80 -0.78
N GLN A 210 29.76 23.83 -2.09
CA GLN A 210 28.47 24.27 -2.63
C GLN A 210 27.29 23.44 -2.10
N TYR A 211 27.44 22.12 -2.02
CA TYR A 211 26.40 21.24 -1.47
C TYR A 211 26.29 21.38 0.06
N ARG A 212 27.42 21.62 0.74
CA ARG A 212 27.41 21.91 2.17
C ARG A 212 26.66 23.23 2.47
N GLU A 213 26.85 24.28 1.68
CA GLU A 213 26.15 25.56 1.82
C GLU A 213 24.62 25.35 1.67
N LYS A 214 24.17 24.64 0.63
CA LYS A 214 22.77 24.27 0.44
C LYS A 214 22.19 23.45 1.61
N LEU A 215 22.99 22.53 2.15
CA LEU A 215 22.59 21.74 3.32
C LEU A 215 22.40 22.65 4.53
N VAL A 216 23.35 23.54 4.80
CA VAL A 216 23.29 24.46 5.95
C VAL A 216 22.13 25.45 5.83
N GLU A 217 21.87 25.97 4.62
CA GLU A 217 20.71 26.80 4.32
C GLU A 217 19.39 26.08 4.61
N ALA A 218 19.21 24.86 4.05
CA ALA A 218 18.02 24.05 4.29
C ALA A 218 17.82 23.67 5.77
N VAL A 219 18.90 23.48 6.50
CA VAL A 219 18.90 23.21 7.95
C VAL A 219 18.52 24.45 8.74
N ALA A 220 19.05 25.61 8.38
CA ALA A 220 18.77 26.88 9.06
C ALA A 220 17.26 27.24 8.98
N GLU A 221 16.61 26.92 7.87
CA GLU A 221 15.16 27.11 7.69
C GLU A 221 14.28 26.32 8.67
N GLN A 222 14.82 25.33 9.40
CA GLN A 222 14.03 24.43 10.26
C GLN A 222 13.88 24.95 11.70
N ASP A 223 14.67 25.93 12.14
CA ASP A 223 14.70 26.39 13.54
C ASP A 223 15.11 27.88 13.55
N GLU A 224 14.35 28.73 14.26
CA GLU A 224 14.62 30.18 14.32
C GLU A 224 16.03 30.50 14.84
N ALA A 225 16.50 29.75 15.85
CA ALA A 225 17.83 29.97 16.40
C ALA A 225 18.96 29.60 15.42
N LEU A 226 18.73 28.55 14.60
CA LEU A 226 19.68 28.19 13.53
C LEU A 226 19.65 29.21 12.40
N MET A 227 18.48 29.77 12.08
CA MET A 227 18.34 30.83 11.08
C MET A 227 19.04 32.11 11.52
N GLU A 228 18.90 32.56 12.79
CA GLU A 228 19.59 33.73 13.33
C GLU A 228 21.10 33.57 13.25
N LYS A 229 21.64 32.41 13.61
CA LYS A 229 23.08 32.12 13.49
C LYS A 229 23.55 32.20 12.04
N TYR A 230 22.82 31.54 11.13
CA TYR A 230 23.15 31.49 9.70
C TYR A 230 23.18 32.91 9.09
N LEU A 231 22.14 33.72 9.36
CA LEU A 231 22.06 35.10 8.89
C LEU A 231 23.12 36.02 9.56
N GLY A 232 23.49 35.69 10.79
CA GLY A 232 24.58 36.36 11.53
C GLY A 232 25.99 36.04 11.00
N GLY A 233 26.10 35.07 10.07
CA GLY A 233 27.38 34.61 9.52
C GLY A 233 28.17 33.69 10.46
N GLU A 234 27.51 33.13 11.47
CA GLU A 234 28.10 32.13 12.36
C GLU A 234 28.00 30.72 11.74
N GLU A 235 29.07 29.91 11.88
CA GLU A 235 29.08 28.56 11.41
C GLU A 235 28.24 27.66 12.32
N LEU A 236 27.33 26.84 11.72
CA LEU A 236 26.62 25.81 12.45
C LEU A 236 27.56 24.63 12.73
N ASN A 237 27.58 24.15 13.97
CA ASN A 237 28.35 22.98 14.34
C ASN A 237 27.64 21.68 13.88
N ILE A 238 28.32 20.52 13.94
CA ILE A 238 27.84 19.24 13.45
C ILE A 238 26.54 18.81 14.16
N GLU A 239 26.42 19.03 15.47
CA GLU A 239 25.24 18.66 16.24
C GLU A 239 24.02 19.52 15.88
N GLU A 240 24.23 20.80 15.64
CA GLU A 240 23.19 21.73 15.17
C GLU A 240 22.68 21.34 13.77
N ILE A 241 23.59 20.96 12.87
CA ILE A 241 23.23 20.49 11.54
C ILE A 241 22.46 19.18 11.62
N LYS A 242 22.91 18.21 12.41
CA LYS A 242 22.19 16.96 12.62
C LYS A 242 20.79 17.18 13.20
N LYS A 243 20.68 18.07 14.19
CA LYS A 243 19.39 18.45 14.79
C LYS A 243 18.45 19.06 13.73
N GLY A 244 18.94 19.98 12.91
CA GLY A 244 18.12 20.61 11.86
C GLY A 244 17.71 19.63 10.77
N ILE A 245 18.61 18.74 10.32
CA ILE A 245 18.24 17.66 9.37
C ILE A 245 17.13 16.79 9.98
N LYS A 246 17.27 16.38 11.25
CA LYS A 246 16.26 15.56 11.93
C LYS A 246 14.92 16.30 12.03
N THR A 247 14.92 17.54 12.46
CA THR A 247 13.71 18.38 12.57
C THR A 247 12.99 18.50 11.22
N GLY A 248 13.72 18.82 10.16
CA GLY A 248 13.15 18.93 8.82
C GLY A 248 12.67 17.59 8.26
N CYS A 249 13.34 16.49 8.56
CA CYS A 249 12.91 15.15 8.20
C CYS A 249 11.59 14.75 8.91
N LEU A 250 11.47 15.02 10.21
CA LEU A 250 10.27 14.73 11.00
C LEU A 250 9.07 15.56 10.53
N ASN A 251 9.30 16.82 10.19
CA ASN A 251 8.27 17.73 9.67
C ASN A 251 7.97 17.50 8.18
N MET A 252 8.73 16.61 7.53
CA MET A 252 8.67 16.36 6.07
C MET A 252 8.91 17.60 5.21
N SER A 253 9.55 18.63 5.75
CA SER A 253 9.92 19.86 5.03
C SER A 253 11.18 19.68 4.18
N LEU A 254 12.05 18.73 4.57
CA LEU A 254 13.17 18.26 3.78
C LEU A 254 13.27 16.73 3.84
N VAL A 255 13.95 16.16 2.86
CA VAL A 255 14.20 14.72 2.79
C VAL A 255 15.71 14.49 2.68
N PRO A 256 16.35 13.92 3.73
CA PRO A 256 17.78 13.61 3.67
C PRO A 256 18.07 12.63 2.53
N MET A 257 19.06 12.95 1.71
CA MET A 257 19.39 12.16 0.52
C MET A 257 20.84 11.69 0.57
N LEU A 258 21.00 10.36 0.39
CA LEU A 258 22.29 9.67 0.36
C LEU A 258 22.45 8.88 -0.94
N CYS A 259 23.68 8.45 -1.21
CA CYS A 259 23.97 7.52 -2.31
C CYS A 259 24.89 6.38 -1.91
N GLY A 260 24.85 5.34 -2.74
CA GLY A 260 25.69 4.16 -2.56
C GLY A 260 25.50 3.11 -3.64
N SER A 261 26.10 1.97 -3.42
CA SER A 261 25.91 0.75 -4.19
C SER A 261 25.80 -0.43 -3.23
N SER A 262 24.59 -0.89 -2.97
CA SER A 262 24.37 -2.05 -2.12
C SER A 262 25.01 -3.30 -2.68
N PHE A 263 25.01 -3.49 -4.00
CA PHE A 263 25.68 -4.62 -4.67
C PHE A 263 27.19 -4.60 -4.47
N LYS A 264 27.83 -3.44 -4.52
CA LYS A 264 29.28 -3.28 -4.27
C LYS A 264 29.62 -3.05 -2.80
N ASN A 265 28.64 -3.18 -1.90
CA ASN A 265 28.82 -3.03 -0.46
C ASN A 265 29.32 -1.64 -0.02
N LYS A 266 28.90 -0.57 -0.70
CA LYS A 266 29.32 0.82 -0.44
C LYS A 266 28.13 1.69 -0.06
N GLY A 267 28.24 2.45 1.03
CA GLY A 267 27.22 3.42 1.45
C GLY A 267 26.14 2.88 2.39
N VAL A 268 26.09 1.59 2.71
CA VAL A 268 25.04 1.01 3.57
C VAL A 268 25.25 1.35 5.04
N GLN A 269 26.49 1.42 5.51
CA GLN A 269 26.77 1.83 6.90
C GLN A 269 26.39 3.31 7.12
N THR A 270 26.66 4.18 6.16
CA THR A 270 26.23 5.58 6.23
C THR A 270 24.70 5.73 6.18
N LEU A 271 24.00 4.84 5.46
CA LEU A 271 22.57 4.76 5.49
C LEU A 271 22.05 4.33 6.88
N LEU A 272 22.66 3.31 7.51
CA LEU A 272 22.31 2.89 8.87
C LEU A 272 22.53 4.00 9.90
N ASP A 273 23.63 4.77 9.77
CA ASP A 273 23.87 5.93 10.60
C ASP A 273 22.80 7.01 10.41
N ALA A 274 22.42 7.31 9.17
CA ALA A 274 21.35 8.25 8.86
C ALA A 274 19.98 7.80 9.41
N VAL A 275 19.68 6.49 9.38
CA VAL A 275 18.46 5.92 9.96
C VAL A 275 18.37 6.21 11.45
N ILE A 276 19.43 5.99 12.21
CA ILE A 276 19.42 6.22 13.66
C ILE A 276 19.47 7.72 14.01
N ASP A 277 20.15 8.55 13.19
CA ASP A 277 20.31 9.97 13.44
C ASP A 277 19.05 10.78 13.04
N TYR A 278 18.39 10.46 11.93
CA TYR A 278 17.38 11.34 11.33
C TYR A 278 15.95 10.76 11.32
N LEU A 279 15.75 9.45 11.29
CA LEU A 279 14.41 8.88 11.38
C LEU A 279 13.92 8.86 12.83
N PRO A 280 12.59 8.98 13.05
CA PRO A 280 12.05 9.10 14.40
C PRO A 280 12.12 7.80 15.21
N ALA A 281 12.21 7.97 16.51
CA ALA A 281 11.82 6.95 17.46
C ALA A 281 10.30 6.96 17.65
N PRO A 282 9.68 5.88 18.20
CA PRO A 282 8.24 5.84 18.46
C PRO A 282 7.72 6.97 19.35
N THR A 283 8.59 7.60 20.15
CA THR A 283 8.26 8.74 21.02
C THR A 283 8.28 10.09 20.31
N GLU A 284 8.74 10.12 19.07
CA GLU A 284 8.93 11.35 18.28
C GLU A 284 7.90 11.47 17.13
N VAL A 285 7.10 10.44 16.91
CA VAL A 285 5.99 10.47 15.96
C VAL A 285 4.73 11.05 16.60
N VAL A 286 3.82 11.53 15.75
CA VAL A 286 2.52 12.05 16.19
C VAL A 286 1.75 10.93 16.91
N ASP A 287 1.05 11.29 18.00
CA ASP A 287 0.21 10.37 18.73
C ASP A 287 -0.84 9.72 17.80
N ILE A 288 -1.02 8.41 17.95
CA ILE A 288 -1.92 7.66 17.08
C ILE A 288 -3.38 7.99 17.41
N LYS A 289 -4.11 8.41 16.38
CA LYS A 289 -5.54 8.67 16.48
C LYS A 289 -6.33 7.38 16.62
N GLY A 290 -7.28 7.37 17.52
CA GLY A 290 -8.24 6.29 17.73
C GLY A 290 -9.60 6.82 18.15
N ILE A 291 -10.57 5.93 18.27
CA ILE A 291 -11.93 6.24 18.69
C ILE A 291 -12.28 5.36 19.88
N ASP A 292 -12.88 5.94 20.91
CA ASP A 292 -13.49 5.18 22.00
C ASP A 292 -14.75 4.47 21.44
N PRO A 293 -14.82 3.13 21.48
CA PRO A 293 -15.95 2.41 20.88
C PRO A 293 -17.28 2.61 21.62
N LYS A 294 -17.27 3.21 22.82
CA LYS A 294 -18.48 3.45 23.62
C LYS A 294 -19.00 4.86 23.49
N THR A 295 -18.11 5.85 23.44
CA THR A 295 -18.48 7.28 23.37
C THR A 295 -18.38 7.84 21.97
N GLU A 296 -17.74 7.13 21.05
CA GLU A 296 -17.40 7.58 19.69
C GLU A 296 -16.50 8.84 19.65
N GLU A 297 -15.90 9.20 20.78
CA GLU A 297 -14.99 10.33 20.88
C GLU A 297 -13.59 9.99 20.37
N GLU A 298 -12.93 10.97 19.77
CA GLU A 298 -11.53 10.83 19.33
C GLU A 298 -10.61 10.81 20.55
N ILE A 299 -9.70 9.84 20.57
CA ILE A 299 -8.65 9.72 21.57
C ILE A 299 -7.29 9.56 20.90
N PHE A 300 -6.24 10.03 21.58
CA PHE A 300 -4.87 9.92 21.09
C PHE A 300 -4.09 8.93 21.95
N VAL A 301 -3.47 7.96 21.28
CA VAL A 301 -2.65 6.93 21.91
C VAL A 301 -1.18 7.32 21.79
N LYS A 302 -0.60 7.75 22.90
CA LYS A 302 0.81 8.11 22.98
C LYS A 302 1.68 6.87 23.12
N SER A 303 2.80 6.82 22.43
CA SER A 303 3.80 5.76 22.57
C SER A 303 4.49 5.84 23.92
N SER A 304 4.16 4.89 24.81
CA SER A 304 4.73 4.80 26.17
C SER A 304 4.63 3.36 26.69
N ASP A 305 5.60 2.94 27.50
CA ASP A 305 5.52 1.67 28.25
C ASP A 305 4.53 1.75 29.40
N ASP A 306 4.19 2.97 29.83
CA ASP A 306 3.20 3.22 30.87
C ASP A 306 1.80 3.28 30.27
N GLY A 307 0.83 2.73 31.00
CA GLY A 307 -0.58 2.68 30.59
C GLY A 307 -1.00 1.30 30.07
N GLU A 308 -2.28 1.23 29.73
CA GLU A 308 -2.89 -0.01 29.26
C GLU A 308 -2.46 -0.33 27.84
N PHE A 309 -2.38 -1.64 27.58
CA PHE A 309 -1.96 -2.16 26.28
C PHE A 309 -2.85 -1.68 25.14
N ALA A 310 -2.22 -1.21 24.06
CA ALA A 310 -2.88 -0.93 22.78
C ALA A 310 -1.93 -1.25 21.63
N GLY A 311 -2.42 -2.05 20.66
CA GLY A 311 -1.67 -2.48 19.49
C GLY A 311 -2.57 -2.69 18.28
N LEU A 312 -1.98 -2.65 17.11
CA LEU A 312 -2.64 -2.84 15.81
C LEU A 312 -2.15 -4.14 15.16
N ALA A 313 -3.07 -5.03 14.85
CA ALA A 313 -2.81 -6.20 14.02
C ALA A 313 -2.73 -5.76 12.56
N PHE A 314 -1.52 -5.74 11.98
CA PHE A 314 -1.32 -5.20 10.64
C PHE A 314 -1.06 -6.25 9.57
N LYS A 315 -0.74 -7.48 9.96
CA LYS A 315 -0.52 -8.58 9.04
C LYS A 315 -0.86 -9.91 9.68
N ILE A 316 -1.48 -10.79 8.91
CA ILE A 316 -1.71 -12.19 9.26
C ILE A 316 -0.92 -13.07 8.32
N MET A 317 -0.38 -14.16 8.83
CA MET A 317 0.33 -15.17 8.06
C MET A 317 0.00 -16.54 8.62
N THR A 318 -0.26 -17.48 7.73
CA THR A 318 -0.44 -18.89 8.11
C THR A 318 0.90 -19.60 8.10
N ASP A 319 1.27 -20.19 9.20
CA ASP A 319 2.49 -20.98 9.36
C ASP A 319 2.16 -22.45 9.54
N PRO A 320 2.83 -23.38 8.79
CA PRO A 320 2.50 -24.79 8.85
C PRO A 320 2.75 -25.45 10.22
N PHE A 321 3.59 -24.87 11.07
CA PHE A 321 4.00 -25.45 12.36
C PHE A 321 3.30 -24.83 13.56
N VAL A 322 3.05 -23.53 13.54
CA VAL A 322 2.47 -22.80 14.68
C VAL A 322 1.05 -22.29 14.41
N GLY A 323 0.55 -22.46 13.19
CA GLY A 323 -0.76 -21.99 12.79
C GLY A 323 -0.75 -20.49 12.43
N GLN A 324 -1.78 -19.76 12.82
CA GLN A 324 -1.91 -18.35 12.54
C GLN A 324 -0.91 -17.51 13.35
N LEU A 325 -0.13 -16.70 12.65
CA LEU A 325 0.72 -15.66 13.18
C LEU A 325 0.08 -14.30 12.91
N THR A 326 -0.21 -13.55 13.97
CA THR A 326 -0.74 -12.19 13.86
C THR A 326 0.36 -11.20 14.22
N PHE A 327 0.85 -10.45 13.24
CA PHE A 327 1.85 -9.41 13.46
C PHE A 327 1.20 -8.17 14.04
N VAL A 328 1.71 -7.73 15.18
CA VAL A 328 1.17 -6.62 15.95
C VAL A 328 2.22 -5.56 16.17
N ARG A 329 1.89 -4.32 15.86
CA ARG A 329 2.60 -3.13 16.31
C ARG A 329 2.04 -2.70 17.65
N VAL A 330 2.86 -2.68 18.68
CA VAL A 330 2.48 -2.21 20.01
C VAL A 330 2.72 -0.70 20.08
N TYR A 331 1.67 0.06 20.38
CA TYR A 331 1.75 1.52 20.51
C TYR A 331 1.88 1.95 21.97
N ARG A 332 1.17 1.31 22.89
CA ARG A 332 1.17 1.67 24.30
C ARG A 332 1.17 0.44 25.20
N GLY A 333 1.77 0.61 26.38
CA GLY A 333 1.77 -0.40 27.42
C GLY A 333 2.68 -1.58 27.15
N LYS A 334 2.43 -2.66 27.86
CA LYS A 334 3.13 -3.94 27.75
C LYS A 334 2.16 -5.10 27.77
N LEU A 335 2.57 -6.22 27.19
CA LEU A 335 1.79 -7.46 27.21
C LEU A 335 2.69 -8.65 27.53
N GLU A 336 2.23 -9.54 28.39
CA GLU A 336 2.91 -10.78 28.73
C GLU A 336 2.37 -11.96 27.92
N SER A 337 3.24 -12.90 27.58
CA SER A 337 2.84 -14.16 26.95
C SER A 337 1.86 -14.93 27.86
N GLY A 338 0.80 -15.47 27.29
CA GLY A 338 -0.29 -16.15 28.02
C GLY A 338 -1.41 -15.25 28.49
N SER A 339 -1.29 -13.92 28.32
CA SER A 339 -2.30 -12.92 28.69
C SER A 339 -3.51 -12.91 27.75
N TYR A 340 -4.55 -12.22 28.18
CA TYR A 340 -5.71 -11.93 27.35
C TYR A 340 -5.62 -10.51 26.77
N VAL A 341 -6.11 -10.36 25.56
CA VAL A 341 -6.32 -9.07 24.88
C VAL A 341 -7.79 -8.96 24.48
N TYR A 342 -8.27 -7.75 24.39
CA TYR A 342 -9.59 -7.43 23.88
C TYR A 342 -9.47 -6.88 22.45
N ASN A 343 -10.10 -7.57 21.49
CA ASN A 343 -10.25 -7.09 20.13
C ASN A 343 -11.43 -6.11 20.09
N SER A 344 -11.15 -4.82 20.18
CA SER A 344 -12.15 -3.77 20.24
C SER A 344 -12.89 -3.56 18.92
N THR A 345 -12.33 -4.00 17.81
CA THR A 345 -12.97 -3.94 16.49
C THR A 345 -14.09 -4.95 16.36
N LYS A 346 -13.97 -6.11 17.04
CA LYS A 346 -14.92 -7.24 16.95
C LYS A 346 -15.67 -7.54 18.24
N ASP A 347 -15.42 -6.76 19.29
CA ASP A 347 -16.00 -6.96 20.64
C ASP A 347 -15.74 -8.39 21.14
N LYS A 348 -14.48 -8.85 21.06
CA LYS A 348 -14.11 -10.20 21.48
C LYS A 348 -12.84 -10.22 22.34
N LYS A 349 -12.83 -11.10 23.35
CA LYS A 349 -11.66 -11.37 24.16
C LYS A 349 -10.92 -12.61 23.68
N GLU A 350 -9.63 -12.45 23.41
CA GLU A 350 -8.79 -13.51 22.89
C GLU A 350 -7.57 -13.75 23.78
N ARG A 351 -7.03 -14.97 23.76
CA ARG A 351 -5.83 -15.31 24.53
C ARG A 351 -4.61 -15.34 23.62
N VAL A 352 -3.59 -14.58 23.98
CA VAL A 352 -2.27 -14.63 23.38
C VAL A 352 -1.49 -15.79 23.98
N GLY A 353 -1.37 -16.88 23.25
CA GLY A 353 -0.66 -18.07 23.73
C GLY A 353 0.85 -17.85 23.84
N ARG A 354 1.48 -17.35 22.81
CA ARG A 354 2.91 -17.02 22.74
C ARG A 354 3.15 -15.69 22.04
N LEU A 355 4.28 -15.07 22.37
CA LEU A 355 4.82 -13.88 21.71
C LEU A 355 6.12 -14.28 21.02
N LEU A 356 6.23 -13.96 19.73
CA LEU A 356 7.41 -14.29 18.92
C LEU A 356 8.05 -13.03 18.36
N LYS A 357 9.35 -12.88 18.58
CA LYS A 357 10.17 -11.91 17.86
C LYS A 357 10.69 -12.55 16.58
N MET A 358 10.50 -11.85 15.48
CA MET A 358 10.88 -12.37 14.17
C MET A 358 12.26 -11.88 13.76
N HIS A 359 13.08 -12.79 13.27
CA HIS A 359 14.39 -12.52 12.67
C HIS A 359 14.41 -13.18 11.28
N SER A 360 13.66 -12.56 10.34
CA SER A 360 13.37 -13.17 9.04
C SER A 360 12.58 -14.49 9.19
N ASN A 361 13.18 -15.64 8.88
CA ASN A 361 12.59 -16.98 9.03
C ASN A 361 12.84 -17.63 10.40
N LYS A 362 13.63 -17.02 11.27
CA LYS A 362 13.87 -17.52 12.64
C LYS A 362 12.94 -16.86 13.62
N ARG A 363 12.51 -17.60 14.63
CA ARG A 363 11.56 -17.18 15.66
C ARG A 363 12.21 -17.29 17.01
N GLU A 364 12.07 -16.25 17.84
CA GLU A 364 12.49 -16.21 19.24
C GLU A 364 11.27 -16.04 20.10
N ASP A 365 11.02 -16.97 21.01
CA ASP A 365 9.97 -16.83 22.03
C ASP A 365 10.36 -15.75 23.03
N ILE A 366 9.48 -14.75 23.20
CA ILE A 366 9.66 -13.68 24.18
C ILE A 366 8.58 -13.76 25.24
N LYS A 367 8.92 -13.35 26.47
CA LYS A 367 7.99 -13.40 27.59
C LYS A 367 7.04 -12.21 27.64
N GLU A 368 7.49 -11.08 27.19
CA GLU A 368 6.78 -9.80 27.22
C GLU A 368 7.18 -8.92 26.03
N VAL A 369 6.24 -8.08 25.58
CA VAL A 369 6.42 -7.09 24.53
C VAL A 369 6.03 -5.72 25.06
N TYR A 370 6.69 -4.68 24.58
CA TYR A 370 6.56 -3.30 25.02
C TYR A 370 6.14 -2.34 23.90
N ALA A 371 5.72 -1.13 24.27
CA ALA A 371 5.45 -0.07 23.32
C ALA A 371 6.62 0.12 22.35
N GLY A 372 6.30 0.45 21.07
CA GLY A 372 7.28 0.64 20.02
C GLY A 372 7.81 -0.64 19.38
N GLU A 373 7.48 -1.82 19.90
CA GLU A 373 7.92 -3.09 19.31
C GLU A 373 6.94 -3.65 18.28
N ILE A 374 7.49 -4.46 17.37
CA ILE A 374 6.74 -5.27 16.42
C ILE A 374 7.03 -6.72 16.70
N CYS A 375 5.99 -7.53 16.92
CA CYS A 375 6.13 -8.96 17.16
C CYS A 375 4.93 -9.75 16.63
N ALA A 376 5.07 -11.07 16.55
CA ALA A 376 3.99 -11.95 16.13
C ALA A 376 3.31 -12.57 17.38
N PHE A 377 1.99 -12.50 17.41
CA PHE A 377 1.14 -13.14 18.42
C PHE A 377 0.64 -14.48 17.89
N VAL A 378 0.69 -15.50 18.72
CA VAL A 378 0.19 -16.86 18.42
C VAL A 378 -0.99 -17.15 19.31
N GLY A 379 -2.04 -17.75 18.72
CA GLY A 379 -3.22 -18.20 19.47
C GLY A 379 -4.45 -17.34 19.30
N LEU A 380 -4.36 -16.22 18.59
CA LEU A 380 -5.52 -15.42 18.18
C LEU A 380 -6.26 -16.16 17.06
N LYS A 381 -7.59 -16.21 17.14
CA LYS A 381 -8.43 -16.96 16.19
C LYS A 381 -9.36 -16.07 15.38
N ASP A 382 -9.85 -15.01 15.99
CA ASP A 382 -10.84 -14.12 15.41
C ASP A 382 -10.22 -12.81 14.88
N THR A 383 -8.99 -12.50 15.29
CA THR A 383 -8.28 -11.27 14.90
C THR A 383 -7.90 -11.30 13.42
N LEU A 384 -8.25 -10.24 12.70
CA LEU A 384 -7.90 -10.01 11.30
C LEU A 384 -6.97 -8.80 11.16
N THR A 385 -6.44 -8.62 9.94
CA THR A 385 -5.64 -7.45 9.58
C THR A 385 -6.48 -6.17 9.73
N GLY A 386 -5.93 -5.17 10.44
CA GLY A 386 -6.61 -3.92 10.75
C GLY A 386 -7.33 -3.92 12.11
N ASP A 387 -7.44 -5.06 12.79
CA ASP A 387 -8.07 -5.12 14.12
C ASP A 387 -7.18 -4.48 15.19
N THR A 388 -7.82 -3.80 16.13
CA THR A 388 -7.16 -3.24 17.31
C THR A 388 -7.25 -4.20 18.48
N LEU A 389 -6.11 -4.45 19.10
CA LEU A 389 -5.97 -5.24 20.30
C LEU A 389 -5.61 -4.32 21.48
N CYS A 390 -6.41 -4.33 22.54
CA CYS A 390 -6.21 -3.42 23.66
C CYS A 390 -6.62 -4.05 25.01
N ASP A 391 -6.58 -3.25 26.08
CA ASP A 391 -7.19 -3.59 27.35
C ASP A 391 -8.70 -3.34 27.30
N GLU A 392 -9.49 -4.27 27.86
CA GLU A 392 -10.96 -4.23 27.82
C GLU A 392 -11.56 -3.01 28.57
N LYS A 393 -10.87 -2.53 29.61
CA LYS A 393 -11.36 -1.42 30.44
C LYS A 393 -11.16 -0.07 29.76
N ASN A 394 -10.08 0.07 28.98
CA ASN A 394 -9.72 1.27 28.26
C ASN A 394 -9.68 0.96 26.75
N ALA A 395 -10.83 0.51 26.25
CA ALA A 395 -10.96 0.11 24.86
C ALA A 395 -10.74 1.30 23.92
N VAL A 396 -9.99 1.07 22.87
CA VAL A 396 -9.74 2.01 21.77
C VAL A 396 -9.84 1.25 20.46
N VAL A 397 -10.42 1.85 19.45
CA VAL A 397 -10.32 1.39 18.06
C VAL A 397 -9.40 2.36 17.35
N LEU A 398 -8.21 1.90 17.01
CA LEU A 398 -7.26 2.66 16.21
C LEU A 398 -7.82 2.83 14.78
N GLU A 399 -7.41 3.91 14.11
CA GLU A 399 -7.87 4.21 12.76
C GLU A 399 -7.78 2.97 11.84
N ARG A 400 -8.90 2.64 11.20
CA ARG A 400 -9.01 1.46 10.34
C ARG A 400 -8.23 1.67 9.04
N MET A 401 -7.65 0.57 8.55
CA MET A 401 -7.12 0.52 7.20
C MET A 401 -8.27 0.36 6.21
N GLU A 402 -8.29 1.19 5.18
CA GLU A 402 -9.19 1.02 4.05
C GLU A 402 -8.51 0.14 3.01
N PHE A 403 -9.21 -0.89 2.57
CA PHE A 403 -8.69 -1.84 1.58
C PHE A 403 -9.39 -1.61 0.25
N PRO A 404 -8.64 -1.50 -0.87
CA PRO A 404 -9.23 -1.34 -2.18
C PRO A 404 -9.98 -2.60 -2.60
N GLU A 405 -11.07 -2.44 -3.33
CA GLU A 405 -11.80 -3.55 -3.93
C GLU A 405 -11.00 -4.16 -5.09
N PRO A 406 -11.09 -5.48 -5.30
CA PRO A 406 -10.44 -6.15 -6.42
C PRO A 406 -10.84 -5.57 -7.77
N VAL A 407 -9.87 -5.47 -8.68
CA VAL A 407 -10.11 -4.94 -10.04
C VAL A 407 -10.25 -6.03 -11.08
N ILE A 408 -9.68 -7.20 -10.85
CA ILE A 408 -9.82 -8.37 -11.74
C ILE A 408 -10.37 -9.58 -10.99
N HIS A 409 -11.09 -10.44 -11.73
CA HIS A 409 -11.65 -11.68 -11.22
C HIS A 409 -11.33 -12.83 -12.17
N ILE A 410 -11.00 -14.00 -11.61
CA ILE A 410 -10.84 -15.25 -12.36
C ILE A 410 -11.73 -16.32 -11.76
N ALA A 411 -12.19 -17.25 -12.60
CA ALA A 411 -12.88 -18.44 -12.14
C ALA A 411 -11.86 -19.52 -11.74
N VAL A 412 -12.09 -20.16 -10.60
CA VAL A 412 -11.26 -21.27 -10.11
C VAL A 412 -12.15 -22.46 -9.89
N GLU A 413 -11.90 -23.54 -10.63
CA GLU A 413 -12.68 -24.77 -10.56
C GLU A 413 -11.80 -25.91 -10.04
N PRO A 414 -12.23 -26.61 -8.97
CA PRO A 414 -11.49 -27.76 -8.45
C PRO A 414 -11.58 -28.93 -9.40
N LYS A 415 -10.48 -29.65 -9.63
CA LYS A 415 -10.47 -30.82 -10.52
C LYS A 415 -11.25 -32.01 -9.97
N THR A 416 -11.32 -32.12 -8.65
CA THR A 416 -12.02 -33.23 -7.97
C THR A 416 -12.89 -32.74 -6.82
N LYS A 417 -13.85 -33.54 -6.38
CA LYS A 417 -14.66 -33.23 -5.18
C LYS A 417 -13.81 -33.10 -3.90
N ALA A 418 -12.71 -33.84 -3.78
CA ALA A 418 -11.81 -33.74 -2.65
C ALA A 418 -11.03 -32.40 -2.68
N ASP A 419 -10.73 -31.90 -3.87
CA ASP A 419 -10.09 -30.58 -4.02
C ASP A 419 -11.06 -29.44 -3.72
N GLN A 420 -12.37 -29.63 -3.91
CA GLN A 420 -13.39 -28.62 -3.62
C GLN A 420 -13.41 -28.23 -2.12
N GLU A 421 -13.41 -29.25 -1.23
CA GLU A 421 -13.39 -28.97 0.22
C GLU A 421 -12.09 -28.32 0.65
N LYS A 422 -10.94 -28.83 0.15
CA LYS A 422 -9.63 -28.25 0.42
C LYS A 422 -9.51 -26.83 -0.12
N MET A 423 -10.05 -26.58 -1.32
CA MET A 423 -10.03 -25.27 -1.96
C MET A 423 -10.79 -24.22 -1.12
N GLY A 424 -11.98 -24.56 -0.60
CA GLY A 424 -12.74 -23.65 0.26
C GLY A 424 -11.98 -23.26 1.52
N VAL A 425 -11.33 -24.22 2.19
CA VAL A 425 -10.51 -23.95 3.38
C VAL A 425 -9.26 -23.12 3.02
N ALA A 426 -8.60 -23.45 1.91
CA ALA A 426 -7.39 -22.75 1.48
C ALA A 426 -7.69 -21.29 1.08
N LEU A 427 -8.75 -21.08 0.28
CA LEU A 427 -9.18 -19.76 -0.13
C LEU A 427 -9.61 -18.89 1.08
N GLY A 428 -10.29 -19.49 2.06
CA GLY A 428 -10.63 -18.81 3.31
C GLY A 428 -9.39 -18.30 4.04
N LYS A 429 -8.36 -19.14 4.21
CA LYS A 429 -7.11 -18.76 4.85
C LYS A 429 -6.36 -17.66 4.08
N LEU A 430 -6.32 -17.77 2.75
CA LEU A 430 -5.69 -16.75 1.91
C LEU A 430 -6.41 -15.40 1.99
N ALA A 431 -7.75 -15.42 2.10
CA ALA A 431 -8.55 -14.20 2.30
C ALA A 431 -8.38 -13.59 3.71
N GLU A 432 -8.06 -14.40 4.73
CA GLU A 432 -7.69 -13.89 6.06
C GLU A 432 -6.31 -13.20 6.05
N GLU A 433 -5.37 -13.71 5.25
CA GLU A 433 -4.03 -13.14 5.10
C GLU A 433 -4.01 -11.85 4.29
N ASP A 434 -4.80 -11.81 3.21
CA ASP A 434 -4.84 -10.71 2.26
C ASP A 434 -6.24 -10.09 2.15
N PRO A 435 -6.48 -8.94 2.77
CA PRO A 435 -7.79 -8.28 2.71
C PRO A 435 -8.15 -7.70 1.34
N SER A 436 -7.23 -7.61 0.38
CA SER A 436 -7.53 -7.23 -1.01
C SER A 436 -7.94 -8.44 -1.87
N PHE A 437 -7.76 -9.64 -1.36
CA PHE A 437 -8.21 -10.87 -2.00
C PHE A 437 -9.65 -11.19 -1.59
N ARG A 438 -10.52 -11.42 -2.55
CA ARG A 438 -11.93 -11.75 -2.33
C ARG A 438 -12.28 -13.09 -2.96
N VAL A 439 -13.13 -13.84 -2.27
CA VAL A 439 -13.71 -15.08 -2.76
C VAL A 439 -15.21 -14.90 -2.85
N MET A 440 -15.77 -15.15 -4.00
CA MET A 440 -17.20 -15.04 -4.26
C MET A 440 -17.70 -16.29 -4.95
N THR A 441 -18.90 -16.73 -4.60
CA THR A 441 -19.59 -17.77 -5.37
C THR A 441 -20.64 -17.09 -6.23
N GLN A 442 -20.57 -17.28 -7.52
CA GLN A 442 -21.56 -16.75 -8.45
C GLN A 442 -22.84 -17.62 -8.35
N GLU A 443 -23.93 -17.05 -7.86
CA GLU A 443 -25.16 -17.79 -7.60
C GLU A 443 -25.75 -18.42 -8.86
N GLU A 444 -25.65 -17.75 -10.01
CA GLU A 444 -26.22 -18.22 -11.29
C GLU A 444 -25.44 -19.40 -11.90
N THR A 445 -24.11 -19.41 -11.78
CA THR A 445 -23.24 -20.40 -12.39
C THR A 445 -22.68 -21.43 -11.41
N GLY A 446 -22.76 -21.15 -10.12
CA GLY A 446 -22.12 -21.94 -9.06
C GLY A 446 -20.59 -21.88 -9.09
N GLN A 447 -20.00 -21.05 -9.95
CA GLN A 447 -18.55 -20.90 -10.05
C GLN A 447 -17.98 -20.16 -8.84
N THR A 448 -16.82 -20.62 -8.39
CA THR A 448 -16.02 -19.87 -7.42
C THR A 448 -15.17 -18.86 -8.17
N LEU A 449 -15.41 -17.58 -7.91
CA LEU A 449 -14.61 -16.47 -8.43
C LEU A 449 -13.64 -15.99 -7.36
N ILE A 450 -12.40 -15.74 -7.75
CA ILE A 450 -11.42 -15.08 -6.91
C ILE A 450 -11.08 -13.72 -7.51
N GLY A 451 -11.10 -12.71 -6.67
CA GLY A 451 -10.81 -11.33 -7.04
C GLY A 451 -9.48 -10.87 -6.46
N GLY A 452 -8.72 -10.09 -7.23
CA GLY A 452 -7.42 -9.55 -6.81
C GLY A 452 -7.07 -8.23 -7.49
N MET A 453 -5.93 -7.67 -7.11
CA MET A 453 -5.48 -6.34 -7.54
C MET A 453 -4.84 -6.34 -8.93
N GLY A 454 -4.39 -7.49 -9.43
CA GLY A 454 -3.78 -7.64 -10.74
C GLY A 454 -3.54 -9.10 -11.11
N GLU A 455 -3.07 -9.32 -12.34
CA GLU A 455 -2.79 -10.68 -12.86
C GLU A 455 -1.76 -11.41 -12.00
N LEU A 456 -0.64 -10.73 -11.68
CA LEU A 456 0.43 -11.32 -10.89
C LEU A 456 -0.06 -11.69 -9.48
N HIS A 457 -0.91 -10.87 -8.88
CA HIS A 457 -1.51 -11.17 -7.58
C HIS A 457 -2.30 -12.48 -7.61
N LEU A 458 -3.22 -12.63 -8.57
CA LEU A 458 -4.03 -13.84 -8.71
C LEU A 458 -3.20 -15.06 -9.12
N GLU A 459 -2.18 -14.89 -9.96
CA GLU A 459 -1.25 -15.96 -10.32
C GLU A 459 -0.53 -16.52 -9.10
N ILE A 460 -0.07 -15.65 -8.20
CA ILE A 460 0.58 -16.05 -6.95
C ILE A 460 -0.40 -16.76 -6.01
N ILE A 461 -1.63 -16.28 -5.87
CA ILE A 461 -2.67 -16.94 -5.07
C ILE A 461 -2.94 -18.37 -5.58
N VAL A 462 -3.07 -18.53 -6.89
CA VAL A 462 -3.29 -19.85 -7.50
C VAL A 462 -2.07 -20.77 -7.32
N ASP A 463 -0.88 -20.25 -7.46
CA ASP A 463 0.34 -21.00 -7.22
C ASP A 463 0.47 -21.43 -5.74
N ARG A 464 0.09 -20.56 -4.81
CA ARG A 464 0.01 -20.90 -3.38
C ARG A 464 -1.02 -21.99 -3.09
N LEU A 465 -2.21 -21.95 -3.73
CA LEU A 465 -3.21 -23.04 -3.63
C LEU A 465 -2.59 -24.37 -3.98
N LYS A 466 -1.81 -24.42 -5.07
CA LYS A 466 -1.16 -25.63 -5.55
C LYS A 466 -0.01 -26.08 -4.66
N ARG A 467 0.92 -25.18 -4.32
CA ARG A 467 2.17 -25.51 -3.60
C ARG A 467 1.95 -25.71 -2.10
N GLU A 468 1.26 -24.79 -1.44
CA GLU A 468 1.09 -24.82 0.01
C GLU A 468 -0.07 -25.71 0.44
N PHE A 469 -1.21 -25.62 -0.24
CA PHE A 469 -2.44 -26.34 0.13
C PHE A 469 -2.67 -27.64 -0.63
N LYS A 470 -1.84 -27.95 -1.65
CA LYS A 470 -1.96 -29.15 -2.49
C LYS A 470 -3.35 -29.30 -3.13
N VAL A 471 -3.89 -28.18 -3.64
CA VAL A 471 -5.17 -28.11 -4.35
C VAL A 471 -4.91 -28.05 -5.84
N GLU A 472 -5.46 -28.99 -6.60
CA GLU A 472 -5.46 -28.95 -8.06
C GLU A 472 -6.73 -28.24 -8.53
N ALA A 473 -6.54 -27.10 -9.22
CA ALA A 473 -7.63 -26.29 -9.75
C ALA A 473 -7.37 -25.91 -11.22
N GLU A 474 -8.44 -25.75 -11.98
CA GLU A 474 -8.45 -25.16 -13.31
C GLU A 474 -8.78 -23.67 -13.20
N ILE A 475 -8.12 -22.86 -14.03
CA ILE A 475 -8.27 -21.42 -14.00
C ILE A 475 -9.01 -20.99 -15.26
N GLY A 476 -10.14 -20.31 -15.08
CA GLY A 476 -10.85 -19.62 -16.15
C GLY A 476 -10.17 -18.29 -16.52
N GLN A 477 -10.61 -17.71 -17.64
CA GLN A 477 -10.09 -16.40 -18.06
C GLN A 477 -10.42 -15.33 -16.99
N PRO A 478 -9.52 -14.36 -16.79
CA PRO A 478 -9.76 -13.24 -15.90
C PRO A 478 -11.05 -12.51 -16.27
N GLN A 479 -11.87 -12.20 -15.29
CA GLN A 479 -13.05 -11.37 -15.48
C GLN A 479 -12.76 -9.94 -15.00
N VAL A 480 -13.22 -8.97 -15.79
CA VAL A 480 -13.07 -7.54 -15.46
C VAL A 480 -14.23 -7.09 -14.59
N ALA A 481 -13.93 -6.39 -13.53
CA ALA A 481 -14.95 -5.79 -12.65
C ALA A 481 -15.52 -4.53 -13.30
N PHE A 482 -16.51 -4.70 -14.16
CA PHE A 482 -17.26 -3.58 -14.71
C PHE A 482 -18.09 -2.87 -13.63
N ARG A 483 -18.47 -1.63 -13.90
CA ARG A 483 -19.41 -0.83 -13.12
C ARG A 483 -20.47 -0.25 -14.03
N GLU A 484 -21.54 0.25 -13.45
CA GLU A 484 -22.53 1.03 -14.17
C GLU A 484 -22.56 2.44 -13.57
N THR A 485 -22.92 3.44 -14.37
CA THR A 485 -23.24 4.78 -13.88
C THR A 485 -24.37 5.40 -14.72
N ILE A 486 -24.84 6.57 -14.33
CA ILE A 486 -25.93 7.27 -15.01
C ILE A 486 -25.39 8.56 -15.61
N ARG A 487 -26.04 9.03 -16.70
CA ARG A 487 -25.64 10.26 -17.43
C ARG A 487 -26.62 11.40 -17.31
N SER A 488 -27.84 11.15 -16.86
CA SER A 488 -28.87 12.18 -16.74
C SER A 488 -29.59 12.13 -15.40
N SER A 489 -30.05 13.30 -14.96
CA SER A 489 -30.88 13.43 -13.77
C SER A 489 -32.30 13.02 -14.08
N VAL A 490 -32.90 12.20 -13.22
CA VAL A 490 -34.26 11.71 -13.37
C VAL A 490 -34.95 11.69 -12.02
N SER A 491 -36.22 12.15 -12.00
CA SER A 491 -37.10 11.98 -10.85
C SER A 491 -38.10 10.86 -11.15
N LYS A 492 -38.27 9.97 -10.17
CA LYS A 492 -39.19 8.84 -10.25
C LYS A 492 -39.90 8.64 -8.93
N GLU A 493 -41.16 8.22 -9.05
CA GLU A 493 -41.97 7.72 -7.94
C GLU A 493 -42.10 6.20 -8.05
N HIS A 494 -42.15 5.53 -6.92
CA HIS A 494 -42.58 4.13 -6.88
C HIS A 494 -43.49 3.89 -5.67
N LYS A 495 -44.65 3.32 -5.94
CA LYS A 495 -45.62 2.92 -4.94
C LYS A 495 -45.67 1.42 -4.83
N TYR A 496 -45.13 0.87 -3.75
CA TYR A 496 -45.26 -0.52 -3.41
C TYR A 496 -46.52 -0.72 -2.54
N ALA A 497 -47.52 -1.37 -3.11
CA ALA A 497 -48.75 -1.73 -2.40
C ALA A 497 -49.11 -3.18 -2.70
N LYS A 498 -49.14 -4.03 -1.67
CA LYS A 498 -49.48 -5.45 -1.79
C LYS A 498 -50.48 -5.83 -0.70
N GLN A 499 -51.61 -6.41 -1.10
CA GLN A 499 -52.59 -6.96 -0.20
C GLN A 499 -52.68 -8.46 -0.37
N SER A 500 -52.36 -9.23 0.67
CA SER A 500 -52.46 -10.69 0.67
C SER A 500 -53.06 -11.15 1.99
N GLY A 501 -54.42 -11.28 2.01
CA GLY A 501 -55.18 -11.97 3.04
C GLY A 501 -54.83 -11.68 4.50
N GLY A 502 -54.65 -10.44 4.90
CA GLY A 502 -54.26 -10.01 6.24
C GLY A 502 -53.73 -8.55 6.23
N ARG A 503 -52.73 -8.24 7.08
CA ARG A 503 -52.09 -6.91 7.09
C ARG A 503 -51.43 -6.67 5.73
N GLY A 504 -51.74 -5.57 5.05
CA GLY A 504 -51.16 -5.15 3.78
C GLY A 504 -49.71 -4.68 3.93
N GLN A 505 -49.08 -4.41 2.79
CA GLN A 505 -47.75 -3.78 2.74
C GLN A 505 -47.90 -2.49 1.90
N TYR A 506 -47.40 -1.36 2.42
CA TYR A 506 -47.47 -0.08 1.74
C TYR A 506 -46.16 0.71 1.96
N GLY A 507 -45.57 1.14 0.87
CA GLY A 507 -44.44 2.08 0.86
C GLY A 507 -44.48 2.90 -0.43
N HIS A 508 -44.41 4.22 -0.32
CA HIS A 508 -44.49 5.13 -1.47
C HIS A 508 -43.39 6.19 -1.34
N VAL A 509 -42.51 6.28 -2.33
CA VAL A 509 -41.35 7.15 -2.32
C VAL A 509 -41.22 7.91 -3.64
N PHE A 510 -40.76 9.16 -3.54
CA PHE A 510 -40.35 9.98 -4.67
C PHE A 510 -38.84 10.22 -4.52
N ILE A 511 -38.08 9.81 -5.49
CA ILE A 511 -36.62 10.02 -5.51
C ILE A 511 -36.20 10.80 -6.73
N LYS A 512 -35.16 11.62 -6.56
CA LYS A 512 -34.39 12.23 -7.64
C LYS A 512 -33.01 11.57 -7.69
N LEU A 513 -32.67 11.06 -8.84
CA LEU A 513 -31.37 10.44 -9.12
C LEU A 513 -30.53 11.39 -9.96
N GLU A 514 -29.34 11.71 -9.55
CA GLU A 514 -28.44 12.66 -10.20
C GLU A 514 -27.04 12.05 -10.37
N PRO A 515 -26.39 12.20 -11.54
CA PRO A 515 -25.00 11.78 -11.70
C PRO A 515 -24.08 12.66 -10.86
N LYS A 516 -22.97 12.07 -10.41
CA LYS A 516 -21.87 12.75 -9.73
C LYS A 516 -20.58 12.63 -10.54
N GLU A 517 -19.56 13.37 -10.11
CA GLU A 517 -18.23 13.26 -10.69
C GLU A 517 -17.63 11.84 -10.51
N PRO A 518 -16.88 11.33 -11.48
CA PRO A 518 -16.24 10.03 -11.37
C PRO A 518 -15.44 9.86 -10.08
N GLY A 519 -15.63 8.74 -9.40
CA GLY A 519 -14.95 8.42 -8.15
C GLY A 519 -15.56 9.07 -6.89
N SER A 520 -16.65 9.82 -7.01
CA SER A 520 -17.30 10.45 -5.86
C SER A 520 -18.29 9.54 -5.09
N GLY A 521 -18.52 8.36 -5.61
CA GLY A 521 -19.32 7.32 -4.95
C GLY A 521 -20.80 7.66 -4.75
N TYR A 522 -21.43 6.92 -3.84
CA TYR A 522 -22.86 7.05 -3.51
C TYR A 522 -23.11 8.13 -2.46
N GLU A 523 -24.20 8.89 -2.66
CA GLU A 523 -24.65 9.89 -1.70
C GLU A 523 -26.18 9.81 -1.57
N PHE A 524 -26.67 9.76 -0.33
CA PHE A 524 -28.11 9.83 -0.02
C PHE A 524 -28.45 11.12 0.69
N VAL A 525 -29.42 11.85 0.15
CA VAL A 525 -29.91 13.11 0.73
C VAL A 525 -31.39 12.96 1.09
N ASN A 526 -31.71 13.31 2.33
CA ASN A 526 -33.05 13.29 2.82
C ASN A 526 -33.60 14.73 2.84
N GLU A 527 -34.60 15.01 1.98
CA GLU A 527 -35.34 16.28 1.91
C GLU A 527 -36.79 16.14 2.35
N ILE A 528 -37.17 15.06 3.03
CA ILE A 528 -38.52 14.85 3.51
C ILE A 528 -38.90 15.95 4.50
N SER A 529 -40.04 16.62 4.20
CA SER A 529 -40.65 17.64 5.05
C SER A 529 -42.09 17.25 5.40
N GLY A 530 -42.62 17.81 6.47
CA GLY A 530 -44.03 17.61 6.85
C GLY A 530 -44.40 16.21 7.34
N GLY A 531 -43.43 15.30 7.51
CA GLY A 531 -43.69 13.95 8.04
C GLY A 531 -44.44 13.02 7.06
N VAL A 532 -44.37 13.28 5.77
CA VAL A 532 -44.98 12.43 4.71
C VAL A 532 -44.42 11.01 4.65
N ILE A 533 -43.20 10.83 5.12
CA ILE A 533 -42.58 9.52 5.46
C ILE A 533 -42.12 9.60 6.91
N PRO A 534 -42.55 8.69 7.80
CA PRO A 534 -42.05 8.59 9.16
C PRO A 534 -40.50 8.43 9.17
N LYS A 535 -39.83 9.12 10.10
CA LYS A 535 -38.34 9.13 10.16
C LYS A 535 -37.73 7.75 10.27
N GLU A 536 -38.42 6.82 10.91
CA GLU A 536 -38.02 5.44 11.10
C GLU A 536 -37.91 4.62 9.79
N TYR A 537 -38.63 5.04 8.73
CA TYR A 537 -38.61 4.33 7.44
C TYR A 537 -37.59 4.90 6.44
N ILE A 538 -37.05 6.09 6.69
CA ILE A 538 -36.06 6.72 5.79
C ILE A 538 -34.78 5.88 5.66
N PRO A 539 -34.20 5.34 6.75
CA PRO A 539 -33.05 4.44 6.63
C PRO A 539 -33.35 3.16 5.84
N ALA A 540 -34.60 2.68 5.88
CA ALA A 540 -35.01 1.51 5.10
C ALA A 540 -35.04 1.80 3.60
N VAL A 541 -35.44 3.00 3.19
CA VAL A 541 -35.37 3.45 1.78
C VAL A 541 -33.92 3.46 1.31
N ASP A 542 -33.02 4.10 2.06
CA ASP A 542 -31.59 4.16 1.75
C ASP A 542 -30.98 2.76 1.65
N LYS A 543 -31.24 1.89 2.62
CA LYS A 543 -30.79 0.48 2.60
C LYS A 543 -31.30 -0.27 1.38
N GLY A 544 -32.57 -0.03 0.97
CA GLY A 544 -33.13 -0.62 -0.24
C GLY A 544 -32.42 -0.19 -1.51
N ILE A 545 -32.01 1.08 -1.58
CA ILE A 545 -31.22 1.63 -2.69
C ILE A 545 -29.81 1.05 -2.69
N GLN A 546 -29.14 1.00 -1.54
CA GLN A 546 -27.80 0.44 -1.40
C GLN A 546 -27.72 -1.04 -1.81
N GLU A 547 -28.72 -1.83 -1.49
CA GLU A 547 -28.80 -3.22 -1.95
C GLU A 547 -29.10 -3.31 -3.45
N ALA A 548 -29.95 -2.43 -3.97
CA ALA A 548 -30.32 -2.42 -5.39
C ALA A 548 -29.16 -1.94 -6.29
N MET A 549 -28.33 -1.01 -5.83
CA MET A 549 -27.20 -0.51 -6.60
C MET A 549 -26.12 -1.57 -6.83
N GLN A 550 -26.03 -2.60 -6.00
CA GLN A 550 -25.08 -3.70 -6.19
C GLN A 550 -25.42 -4.55 -7.42
N ASN A 551 -26.68 -4.54 -7.86
CA ASN A 551 -27.16 -5.23 -9.03
C ASN A 551 -27.69 -4.21 -10.03
N GLY A 552 -26.84 -3.71 -10.90
CA GLY A 552 -27.16 -2.67 -11.88
C GLY A 552 -28.29 -3.05 -12.86
N VAL A 553 -28.68 -2.09 -13.66
CA VAL A 553 -29.87 -2.21 -14.54
C VAL A 553 -29.53 -2.55 -15.99
N LEU A 554 -28.26 -2.44 -16.41
CA LEU A 554 -27.80 -2.78 -17.76
C LEU A 554 -27.32 -4.22 -17.88
N ALA A 555 -26.30 -4.55 -17.12
CA ALA A 555 -25.63 -5.85 -17.15
C ALA A 555 -25.48 -6.48 -15.75
N GLY A 556 -26.08 -5.87 -14.72
CA GLY A 556 -26.05 -6.35 -13.35
C GLY A 556 -24.74 -6.04 -12.62
N TYR A 557 -24.00 -5.03 -13.06
CA TYR A 557 -22.80 -4.56 -12.35
C TYR A 557 -23.15 -3.44 -11.36
N PRO A 558 -22.39 -3.28 -10.26
CA PRO A 558 -22.66 -2.23 -9.29
C PRO A 558 -22.74 -0.83 -9.92
N VAL A 559 -23.76 -0.05 -9.53
CA VAL A 559 -23.91 1.34 -9.96
C VAL A 559 -23.12 2.26 -9.04
N VAL A 560 -22.36 3.19 -9.59
CA VAL A 560 -21.47 4.10 -8.86
C VAL A 560 -21.67 5.56 -9.30
N ASP A 561 -21.15 6.49 -8.51
CA ASP A 561 -21.06 7.93 -8.83
C ASP A 561 -22.41 8.58 -9.08
N PHE A 562 -23.31 8.45 -8.12
CA PHE A 562 -24.64 9.07 -8.18
C PHE A 562 -25.12 9.54 -6.80
N LYS A 563 -26.02 10.51 -6.83
CA LYS A 563 -26.74 11.02 -5.68
C LYS A 563 -28.21 10.68 -5.77
N VAL A 564 -28.78 10.23 -4.67
CA VAL A 564 -30.23 10.05 -4.52
C VAL A 564 -30.76 11.05 -3.52
N THR A 565 -31.74 11.84 -3.92
CA THR A 565 -32.49 12.72 -3.04
C THR A 565 -33.88 12.15 -2.84
N LEU A 566 -34.20 11.75 -1.61
CA LEU A 566 -35.57 11.39 -1.21
C LEU A 566 -36.33 12.68 -0.80
N TYR A 567 -37.28 13.11 -1.60
CA TYR A 567 -37.92 14.43 -1.42
C TYR A 567 -39.41 14.40 -1.10
N ASP A 568 -40.12 13.28 -1.39
CA ASP A 568 -41.55 13.17 -1.10
C ASP A 568 -41.95 11.68 -0.92
N GLY A 569 -43.16 11.44 -0.46
CA GLY A 569 -43.70 10.10 -0.30
C GLY A 569 -45.04 10.08 0.40
N SER A 570 -45.52 8.89 0.71
CA SER A 570 -46.69 8.73 1.56
C SER A 570 -46.64 7.40 2.31
N TYR A 571 -47.29 7.34 3.44
CA TYR A 571 -47.39 6.12 4.25
C TYR A 571 -48.85 5.82 4.60
N HIS A 572 -49.06 4.60 5.08
CA HIS A 572 -50.36 4.14 5.57
C HIS A 572 -50.20 3.65 7.01
N ASP A 573 -51.01 4.15 7.93
CA ASP A 573 -50.88 3.94 9.39
C ASP A 573 -50.81 2.46 9.80
N VAL A 574 -51.45 1.56 9.05
CA VAL A 574 -51.54 0.13 9.37
C VAL A 574 -50.63 -0.73 8.52
N ASP A 575 -50.48 -0.40 7.22
CA ASP A 575 -49.86 -1.28 6.22
C ASP A 575 -48.41 -0.87 5.90
N SER A 576 -47.91 0.26 6.40
CA SER A 576 -46.53 0.67 6.22
C SER A 576 -45.60 -0.09 7.14
N SER A 577 -44.42 -0.44 6.61
CA SER A 577 -43.35 -1.12 7.32
C SER A 577 -41.98 -0.78 6.73
N GLU A 578 -40.91 -1.00 7.49
CA GLU A 578 -39.54 -0.87 6.98
C GLU A 578 -39.30 -1.68 5.71
N MET A 579 -39.80 -2.91 5.67
CA MET A 579 -39.69 -3.79 4.51
C MET A 579 -40.37 -3.22 3.27
N ALA A 580 -41.58 -2.63 3.43
CA ALA A 580 -42.33 -2.02 2.32
C ALA A 580 -41.60 -0.81 1.75
N PHE A 581 -41.02 0.05 2.61
CA PHE A 581 -40.23 1.21 2.19
C PHE A 581 -38.88 0.79 1.60
N LYS A 582 -38.22 -0.27 2.11
CA LYS A 582 -37.02 -0.85 1.52
C LYS A 582 -37.27 -1.32 0.09
N ILE A 583 -38.36 -2.05 -0.13
CA ILE A 583 -38.77 -2.49 -1.47
C ILE A 583 -39.08 -1.32 -2.37
N ALA A 584 -39.87 -0.34 -1.88
CA ALA A 584 -40.22 0.87 -2.64
C ALA A 584 -38.97 1.65 -3.06
N GLY A 585 -38.00 1.85 -2.18
CA GLY A 585 -36.72 2.48 -2.48
C GLY A 585 -35.90 1.71 -3.53
N SER A 586 -35.80 0.40 -3.38
CA SER A 586 -35.14 -0.47 -4.35
C SER A 586 -35.76 -0.40 -5.75
N MET A 587 -37.08 -0.43 -5.84
CA MET A 587 -37.80 -0.39 -7.13
C MET A 587 -37.72 0.99 -7.76
N ALA A 588 -37.91 2.06 -6.99
CA ALA A 588 -37.76 3.43 -7.46
C ALA A 588 -36.36 3.68 -8.04
N PHE A 589 -35.32 3.22 -7.36
CA PHE A 589 -33.95 3.32 -7.83
C PHE A 589 -33.75 2.58 -9.17
N LYS A 590 -34.22 1.33 -9.29
CA LYS A 590 -34.09 0.56 -10.53
C LYS A 590 -34.82 1.24 -11.71
N GLU A 591 -35.99 1.77 -11.48
CA GLU A 591 -36.77 2.49 -12.52
C GLU A 591 -36.10 3.83 -12.91
N ALA A 592 -35.61 4.57 -11.92
CA ALA A 592 -34.88 5.83 -12.14
C ALA A 592 -33.59 5.56 -12.89
N SER A 593 -32.80 4.56 -12.50
CA SER A 593 -31.53 4.20 -13.14
C SER A 593 -31.72 3.82 -14.61
N ARG A 594 -32.76 3.02 -14.94
CA ARG A 594 -33.08 2.69 -16.34
C ARG A 594 -33.40 3.90 -17.20
N ALA A 595 -34.04 4.91 -16.61
CA ALA A 595 -34.43 6.12 -17.30
C ALA A 595 -33.34 7.20 -17.36
N ALA A 596 -32.27 7.04 -16.53
CA ALA A 596 -31.20 8.01 -16.38
C ALA A 596 -30.04 7.84 -17.38
N ASN A 597 -30.26 7.19 -18.53
CA ASN A 597 -29.23 6.87 -19.53
C ASN A 597 -28.05 6.14 -18.89
N PRO A 598 -28.25 4.91 -18.37
CA PRO A 598 -27.19 4.17 -17.74
C PRO A 598 -26.13 3.76 -18.75
N VAL A 599 -24.85 3.82 -18.36
CA VAL A 599 -23.69 3.44 -19.16
C VAL A 599 -22.81 2.45 -18.39
N LEU A 600 -22.10 1.60 -19.13
CA LEU A 600 -21.15 0.65 -18.59
C LEU A 600 -19.79 1.31 -18.46
N LEU A 601 -19.11 1.06 -17.34
CA LEU A 601 -17.75 1.50 -17.05
C LEU A 601 -16.80 0.32 -16.97
N GLU A 602 -15.60 0.51 -17.52
CA GLU A 602 -14.49 -0.44 -17.42
C GLU A 602 -13.29 0.16 -16.71
N PRO A 603 -12.50 -0.65 -15.97
CA PRO A 603 -11.29 -0.15 -15.32
C PRO A 603 -10.24 0.24 -16.36
N MET A 604 -9.78 1.48 -16.28
CA MET A 604 -8.69 2.03 -17.08
C MET A 604 -7.39 1.95 -16.28
N MET A 605 -6.39 1.37 -16.92
CA MET A 605 -5.05 1.22 -16.35
C MET A 605 -4.15 2.33 -16.88
N LYS A 606 -3.43 3.00 -15.97
CA LYS A 606 -2.31 3.85 -16.33
C LYS A 606 -1.12 2.95 -16.63
N VAL A 607 -0.71 2.92 -17.86
CA VAL A 607 0.37 2.07 -18.36
C VAL A 607 1.57 2.93 -18.72
N GLU A 608 2.75 2.60 -18.20
CA GLU A 608 4.02 3.18 -18.60
C GLU A 608 4.85 2.06 -19.24
N VAL A 609 5.26 2.25 -20.48
CA VAL A 609 6.11 1.30 -21.21
C VAL A 609 7.46 1.93 -21.48
N GLU A 610 8.53 1.26 -21.06
CA GLU A 610 9.92 1.66 -21.31
C GLU A 610 10.53 0.76 -22.37
N VAL A 611 10.97 1.35 -23.49
CA VAL A 611 11.56 0.61 -24.62
C VAL A 611 12.70 1.40 -25.26
N PRO A 612 13.67 0.71 -25.90
CA PRO A 612 14.58 1.38 -26.82
C PRO A 612 13.84 2.09 -27.94
N GLU A 613 14.39 3.20 -28.44
CA GLU A 613 13.76 4.05 -29.48
C GLU A 613 13.30 3.26 -30.71
N GLU A 614 14.03 2.22 -31.08
CA GLU A 614 13.74 1.36 -32.23
C GLU A 614 12.38 0.63 -32.11
N TYR A 615 11.88 0.38 -30.90
CA TYR A 615 10.60 -0.32 -30.66
C TYR A 615 9.44 0.62 -30.29
N MET A 616 9.69 1.92 -30.14
CA MET A 616 8.66 2.86 -29.70
C MET A 616 7.44 2.87 -30.65
N GLY A 617 7.68 2.81 -31.97
CA GLY A 617 6.59 2.79 -32.96
C GLY A 617 5.69 1.57 -32.81
N ASP A 618 6.27 0.40 -32.61
CA ASP A 618 5.53 -0.87 -32.44
C ASP A 618 4.71 -0.85 -31.15
N VAL A 619 5.28 -0.32 -30.07
CA VAL A 619 4.58 -0.17 -28.78
C VAL A 619 3.40 0.78 -28.89
N ILE A 620 3.57 1.95 -29.52
CA ILE A 620 2.47 2.91 -29.74
C ILE A 620 1.38 2.27 -30.60
N GLY A 621 1.76 1.55 -31.65
CA GLY A 621 0.82 0.83 -32.52
C GLY A 621 0.03 -0.23 -31.77
N ASP A 622 0.68 -1.00 -30.88
CA ASP A 622 0.01 -2.02 -30.08
C ASP A 622 -0.89 -1.43 -29.01
N LEU A 623 -0.45 -0.39 -28.28
CA LEU A 623 -1.30 0.29 -27.29
C LEU A 623 -2.54 0.91 -27.94
N ASN A 624 -2.42 1.53 -29.11
CA ASN A 624 -3.56 2.06 -29.86
C ASN A 624 -4.53 0.94 -30.29
N ARG A 625 -4.02 -0.21 -30.74
CA ARG A 625 -4.83 -1.39 -31.07
C ARG A 625 -5.62 -1.89 -29.85
N ARG A 626 -5.04 -1.75 -28.65
CA ARG A 626 -5.65 -2.08 -27.35
C ARG A 626 -6.54 -0.97 -26.80
N ARG A 627 -7.03 -0.07 -27.62
CA ARG A 627 -7.86 1.07 -27.23
C ARG A 627 -7.16 2.02 -26.26
N GLY A 628 -5.84 2.00 -26.22
CA GLY A 628 -5.05 2.87 -25.37
C GLY A 628 -5.11 4.32 -25.82
N GLN A 629 -5.19 5.22 -24.88
CA GLN A 629 -5.10 6.67 -25.08
C GLN A 629 -3.69 7.10 -24.65
N ILE A 630 -2.84 7.43 -25.63
CA ILE A 630 -1.47 7.90 -25.35
C ILE A 630 -1.55 9.28 -24.72
N ASN A 631 -0.98 9.42 -23.53
CA ASN A 631 -1.00 10.64 -22.73
C ASN A 631 0.28 11.46 -22.89
N SER A 632 1.44 10.82 -22.73
CA SER A 632 2.73 11.48 -22.94
C SER A 632 3.77 10.50 -23.48
N MET A 633 4.82 11.07 -24.05
CA MET A 633 6.02 10.36 -24.44
C MET A 633 7.21 11.12 -23.90
N ASP A 634 8.07 10.43 -23.17
CA ASP A 634 9.23 11.00 -22.50
C ASP A 634 10.51 10.25 -22.89
N ASP A 635 11.64 10.93 -22.72
CA ASP A 635 12.97 10.33 -22.88
C ASP A 635 13.63 10.14 -21.52
N ARG A 636 14.08 8.91 -21.25
CA ARG A 636 14.80 8.60 -20.01
C ARG A 636 16.04 7.78 -20.33
N LEU A 637 17.23 8.39 -20.24
CA LEU A 637 18.53 7.71 -20.35
C LEU A 637 18.69 6.83 -21.62
N GLY A 638 18.17 7.31 -22.76
CA GLY A 638 18.24 6.57 -24.04
C GLY A 638 17.13 5.54 -24.23
N LEU A 639 16.19 5.44 -23.29
CA LEU A 639 14.96 4.70 -23.43
C LEU A 639 13.80 5.67 -23.67
N LYS A 640 12.87 5.26 -24.52
CA LYS A 640 11.60 5.96 -24.74
C LYS A 640 10.56 5.43 -23.77
N ILE A 641 9.82 6.35 -23.15
CA ILE A 641 8.74 6.06 -22.24
C ILE A 641 7.44 6.46 -22.89
N VAL A 642 6.53 5.50 -23.01
CA VAL A 642 5.18 5.73 -23.51
C VAL A 642 4.20 5.58 -22.36
N ASN A 643 3.49 6.67 -22.04
CA ASN A 643 2.44 6.68 -21.02
C ASN A 643 1.08 6.65 -21.70
N ALA A 644 0.21 5.73 -21.30
CA ALA A 644 -1.12 5.57 -21.87
C ALA A 644 -2.15 5.15 -20.79
N PHE A 645 -3.41 5.49 -21.05
CA PHE A 645 -4.55 4.86 -20.37
C PHE A 645 -5.11 3.77 -21.26
N VAL A 646 -5.15 2.53 -20.76
CA VAL A 646 -5.58 1.36 -21.52
C VAL A 646 -6.62 0.58 -20.70
N PRO A 647 -7.74 0.14 -21.32
CA PRO A 647 -8.70 -0.72 -20.62
C PRO A 647 -8.05 -2.01 -20.13
N LEU A 648 -8.33 -2.42 -18.88
CA LEU A 648 -7.74 -3.62 -18.29
C LEU A 648 -7.98 -4.87 -19.16
N VAL A 649 -9.16 -4.99 -19.76
CA VAL A 649 -9.52 -6.14 -20.62
C VAL A 649 -8.54 -6.31 -21.79
N GLU A 650 -7.98 -5.21 -22.30
CA GLU A 650 -7.03 -5.22 -23.42
C GLU A 650 -5.58 -5.47 -22.98
N MET A 651 -5.32 -5.43 -21.67
CA MET A 651 -3.97 -5.63 -21.13
C MET A 651 -3.65 -7.10 -20.81
N PHE A 652 -4.64 -7.99 -20.87
CA PHE A 652 -4.37 -9.42 -20.68
C PHE A 652 -3.41 -9.95 -21.71
N GLY A 653 -2.35 -10.62 -21.26
CA GLY A 653 -1.29 -11.14 -22.12
C GLY A 653 -0.28 -10.09 -22.63
N TYR A 654 -0.45 -8.80 -22.29
CA TYR A 654 0.41 -7.73 -22.79
C TYR A 654 1.91 -7.95 -22.47
N SER A 655 2.24 -8.51 -21.32
CA SER A 655 3.63 -8.84 -20.96
C SER A 655 4.31 -9.73 -22.02
N THR A 656 3.60 -10.74 -22.50
CA THR A 656 4.09 -11.67 -23.51
C THR A 656 4.24 -10.98 -24.87
N ASP A 657 3.23 -10.19 -25.25
CA ASP A 657 3.23 -9.46 -26.53
C ASP A 657 4.35 -8.41 -26.55
N LEU A 658 4.53 -7.64 -25.49
CA LEU A 658 5.59 -6.67 -25.36
C LEU A 658 6.99 -7.32 -25.42
N ARG A 659 7.20 -8.43 -24.72
CA ARG A 659 8.48 -9.19 -24.78
C ARG A 659 8.76 -9.69 -26.17
N SER A 660 7.77 -10.21 -26.87
CA SER A 660 7.88 -10.65 -28.27
C SER A 660 8.24 -9.49 -29.19
N ALA A 661 7.51 -8.37 -29.10
CA ALA A 661 7.70 -7.20 -29.95
C ALA A 661 9.05 -6.51 -29.74
N THR A 662 9.58 -6.52 -28.50
CA THR A 662 10.80 -5.80 -28.12
C THR A 662 12.01 -6.70 -27.91
N GLN A 663 11.93 -7.98 -28.29
CA GLN A 663 12.99 -8.97 -28.08
C GLN A 663 13.45 -9.06 -26.59
N GLY A 664 12.48 -8.89 -25.68
CA GLY A 664 12.71 -8.91 -24.22
C GLY A 664 13.32 -7.63 -23.65
N ARG A 665 13.50 -6.57 -24.45
CA ARG A 665 14.10 -5.31 -23.98
C ARG A 665 13.08 -4.30 -23.46
N GLY A 666 11.78 -4.50 -23.72
CA GLY A 666 10.72 -3.67 -23.21
C GLY A 666 10.29 -4.09 -21.83
N THR A 667 10.05 -3.12 -20.98
CA THR A 667 9.41 -3.30 -19.67
C THR A 667 8.18 -2.43 -19.57
N TYR A 668 7.22 -2.83 -18.77
CA TYR A 668 6.06 -2.00 -18.50
C TYR A 668 5.65 -2.10 -17.04
N SER A 669 4.96 -1.07 -16.59
CA SER A 669 4.19 -1.07 -15.36
C SER A 669 2.78 -0.63 -15.66
N MET A 670 1.81 -1.14 -14.92
CA MET A 670 0.44 -0.67 -14.98
C MET A 670 -0.16 -0.59 -13.59
N GLU A 671 -0.99 0.43 -13.40
CA GLU A 671 -1.74 0.64 -12.16
C GLU A 671 -3.16 1.03 -12.51
N PHE A 672 -4.11 0.69 -11.63
CA PHE A 672 -5.47 1.19 -11.79
C PHE A 672 -5.48 2.71 -11.63
N ASP A 673 -6.13 3.42 -12.56
CA ASP A 673 -6.27 4.87 -12.51
C ASP A 673 -7.71 5.29 -12.23
N HIS A 674 -8.63 4.95 -13.12
CA HIS A 674 -10.04 5.31 -13.01
C HIS A 674 -10.96 4.34 -13.76
N TYR A 675 -12.26 4.53 -13.64
CA TYR A 675 -13.26 3.87 -14.46
C TYR A 675 -13.61 4.74 -15.67
N GLY A 676 -13.41 4.23 -16.88
CA GLY A 676 -13.76 4.87 -18.15
C GLY A 676 -15.04 4.29 -18.75
N GLU A 677 -15.72 5.06 -19.59
CA GLU A 677 -16.94 4.60 -20.27
C GLU A 677 -16.60 3.60 -21.38
N VAL A 678 -17.28 2.46 -21.39
CA VAL A 678 -17.15 1.43 -22.42
C VAL A 678 -17.80 1.93 -23.72
N PRO A 679 -17.13 1.84 -24.87
CA PRO A 679 -17.71 2.19 -26.16
C PRO A 679 -19.03 1.45 -26.41
N SER A 680 -20.03 2.12 -26.97
CA SER A 680 -21.40 1.63 -27.06
C SER A 680 -21.58 0.30 -27.82
N ASN A 681 -20.71 0.02 -28.79
CA ASN A 681 -20.68 -1.26 -29.51
C ASN A 681 -20.23 -2.40 -28.61
N ILE A 682 -19.16 -2.19 -27.83
CA ILE A 682 -18.60 -3.18 -26.90
C ILE A 682 -19.56 -3.38 -25.72
N ALA A 683 -20.13 -2.28 -25.18
CA ALA A 683 -21.11 -2.33 -24.10
C ALA A 683 -22.31 -3.22 -24.47
N LYS A 684 -22.80 -3.14 -25.71
CA LYS A 684 -23.90 -4.01 -26.18
C LYS A 684 -23.52 -5.49 -26.16
N GLU A 685 -22.33 -5.83 -26.64
CA GLU A 685 -21.84 -7.23 -26.64
C GLU A 685 -21.71 -7.78 -25.21
N ILE A 686 -21.19 -6.96 -24.26
CA ILE A 686 -21.07 -7.36 -22.84
C ILE A 686 -22.45 -7.60 -22.23
N VAL A 687 -23.40 -6.68 -22.48
CA VAL A 687 -24.79 -6.77 -21.98
C VAL A 687 -25.49 -8.02 -22.55
N GLU A 688 -25.32 -8.31 -23.85
CA GLU A 688 -25.92 -9.47 -24.51
C GLU A 688 -25.35 -10.79 -23.97
N LYS A 689 -24.03 -10.89 -23.82
CA LYS A 689 -23.36 -12.08 -23.25
C LYS A 689 -23.81 -12.38 -21.82
N ARG A 690 -24.23 -11.37 -21.06
CA ARG A 690 -24.66 -11.56 -19.67
C ARG A 690 -26.16 -11.82 -19.52
N LYS A 691 -26.96 -11.52 -20.53
CA LYS A 691 -28.40 -11.78 -20.54
C LYS A 691 -28.76 -13.16 -21.11
N GLY A 692 -27.85 -13.81 -21.81
CA GLY A 692 -27.98 -15.19 -22.36
C GLY A 692 -27.38 -16.21 -21.45
#